data_008dc2dcec9ab32af303865383ef6bae
#
_entry.id   008dc2dcec9ab32af303865383ef6bae
#
_cell.length_a   1.000
_cell.length_b   1.000
_cell.length_c   1.000
_cell.angle_alpha   90.00
_cell.angle_beta   90.00
_cell.angle_gamma   90.00
#
_symmetry.space_group_name_H-M   'P 1'
#
loop_
_entity.id
_entity.type
_entity.pdbx_description
1 polymer ?
#
loop_
_entity_poly.entity_id
_entity_poly.type
_entity_poly.pdbx_seq_one_letter_code
_entity_poly.pdbx_strand_id
1 'polypeptide(L)'
;MKQEHFADAEPLFQRALAIYQKAAGPEHPAVATVLNNIGQVDRDLNRDADAEAPIKRSLAIREKVLGPDHPDVARSLNNLAGLYEHQQRYADAEPLYRRALAIRERALGPDHPDVVTSTSNLAYFLYVSGRTADALPLAERTLRSGRAQLRVVLPILFSARQQHLLSDDKALDEALAAIQRGTQSSAASAVNKLAVRLAAGSDRLAELVRKEQDLAAEAEALDKAIITAVSKQAAQRDVAAEQRSRARIAAIASERAGLQKTLAVEFPDYASLSNPLPLGVKDIQPLLSADEAMTIYSVVDKQGYVIAITREGVDWKEIPLGADALAQKVSAFRKGLDVGKAHDASGKSGLFDLALANELYVALLGPVEALTKDKRSLLVVPSAALTALPFHLLVTEKPQAAIPDKLEGYRNAAWLLRRQAVSVLPSVISLKSLRAFARKDQGVKPMTGFGDPVFNPAAEGPADRRAASGKVAARSIATIAYTDFWRGAGVDRARLAQALPQLPDTADELNAVARDVGAGDVDIHLGRDASETTLKRAALAQYSIIYFATHGLVAGDVKGLGEPSLALSIPDQPSELDDGLLTASEVAQLKLNADWVVLSACNTIAGDKPGAEALSGLARSFFYAGARALLVSHWAVDSEAATRLTTSTFALLKNEPGIGRAQALRRAMLTYLDDASSPRNAYPAMWGPFALIGEGDVR
;
A
#
# COMPACT_ATOMS: atom_id res chain seq x y z
N MET A 1 15.85 -12.07 -8.61
CA MET A 1 16.13 -10.76 -7.96
C MET A 1 16.71 -10.88 -6.56
N LYS A 2 16.03 -11.48 -5.54
CA LYS A 2 16.65 -11.61 -4.19
C LYS A 2 17.95 -12.42 -4.20
N GLN A 3 18.02 -13.54 -4.90
CA GLN A 3 19.23 -14.37 -5.00
C GLN A 3 20.38 -13.67 -5.71
N GLU A 4 20.14 -12.84 -6.71
CA GLU A 4 21.16 -12.04 -7.39
C GLU A 4 21.81 -11.03 -6.44
N HIS A 5 21.04 -10.37 -5.60
CA HIS A 5 21.58 -9.45 -4.59
C HIS A 5 22.41 -10.14 -3.50
N PHE A 6 22.08 -11.37 -3.14
CA PHE A 6 22.90 -12.14 -2.19
C PHE A 6 24.22 -12.60 -2.83
N ALA A 7 24.20 -13.00 -4.10
CA ALA A 7 25.40 -13.33 -4.84
C ALA A 7 26.36 -12.13 -4.99
N ASP A 8 25.81 -10.92 -5.20
CA ASP A 8 26.58 -9.68 -5.24
C ASP A 8 27.17 -9.28 -3.88
N ALA A 9 26.48 -9.62 -2.79
CA ALA A 9 26.93 -9.30 -1.43
C ALA A 9 28.09 -10.19 -0.94
N GLU A 10 28.18 -11.43 -1.41
CA GLU A 10 29.17 -12.40 -0.96
C GLU A 10 30.64 -11.91 -1.10
N PRO A 11 31.09 -11.43 -2.28
CA PRO A 11 32.48 -10.95 -2.44
C PRO A 11 32.78 -9.74 -1.56
N LEU A 12 31.77 -8.91 -1.25
CA LEU A 12 31.93 -7.77 -0.36
C LEU A 12 32.13 -8.21 1.09
N PHE A 13 31.40 -9.23 1.56
CA PHE A 13 31.62 -9.80 2.90
C PHE A 13 32.95 -10.53 3.01
N GLN A 14 33.41 -11.28 1.99
CA GLN A 14 34.71 -11.91 1.99
C GLN A 14 35.85 -10.88 2.08
N ARG A 15 35.75 -9.79 1.33
CA ARG A 15 36.69 -8.67 1.41
C ARG A 15 36.68 -8.00 2.79
N ALA A 16 35.51 -7.77 3.35
CA ALA A 16 35.34 -7.21 4.70
C ALA A 16 35.97 -8.13 5.75
N LEU A 17 35.80 -9.45 5.63
CA LEU A 17 36.38 -10.44 6.52
C LEU A 17 37.92 -10.33 6.52
N ALA A 18 38.55 -10.31 5.34
CA ALA A 18 40.00 -10.19 5.22
C ALA A 18 40.53 -8.88 5.83
N ILE A 19 39.83 -7.77 5.61
CA ILE A 19 40.19 -6.46 6.19
C ILE A 19 40.15 -6.50 7.72
N TYR A 20 39.05 -6.98 8.30
CA TYR A 20 38.87 -6.99 9.76
C TYR A 20 39.83 -7.98 10.44
N GLN A 21 40.08 -9.14 9.85
CA GLN A 21 41.09 -10.10 10.37
C GLN A 21 42.47 -9.51 10.39
N LYS A 22 42.86 -8.75 9.36
CA LYS A 22 44.18 -8.10 9.29
C LYS A 22 44.27 -6.91 10.25
N ALA A 23 43.23 -6.10 10.34
CA ALA A 23 43.27 -4.84 11.10
C ALA A 23 43.02 -5.02 12.62
N ALA A 24 42.16 -5.96 13.02
CA ALA A 24 41.73 -6.13 14.42
C ALA A 24 42.02 -7.52 14.99
N GLY A 25 42.52 -8.45 14.16
CA GLY A 25 42.80 -9.83 14.55
C GLY A 25 41.61 -10.78 14.34
N PRO A 26 41.87 -12.11 14.27
CA PRO A 26 40.89 -13.12 13.86
C PRO A 26 39.77 -13.39 14.87
N GLU A 27 39.94 -12.94 16.11
CA GLU A 27 38.96 -13.11 17.20
C GLU A 27 38.18 -11.81 17.56
N HIS A 28 38.33 -10.78 16.75
CA HIS A 28 37.63 -9.52 17.00
C HIS A 28 36.10 -9.64 16.77
N PRO A 29 35.21 -8.99 17.56
CA PRO A 29 33.75 -9.04 17.39
C PRO A 29 33.26 -8.62 15.99
N ALA A 30 33.96 -7.71 15.30
CA ALA A 30 33.65 -7.35 13.91
C ALA A 30 33.84 -8.54 12.95
N VAL A 31 34.87 -9.39 13.16
CA VAL A 31 35.07 -10.61 12.41
C VAL A 31 33.88 -11.57 12.62
N ALA A 32 33.42 -11.71 13.86
CA ALA A 32 32.22 -12.52 14.15
C ALA A 32 30.97 -11.99 13.44
N THR A 33 30.82 -10.68 13.36
CA THR A 33 29.67 -10.07 12.64
C THR A 33 29.71 -10.40 11.15
N VAL A 34 30.86 -10.27 10.51
CA VAL A 34 31.00 -10.59 9.07
C VAL A 34 30.81 -12.09 8.82
N LEU A 35 31.39 -12.96 9.65
CA LEU A 35 31.19 -14.42 9.56
C LEU A 35 29.73 -14.81 9.68
N ASN A 36 29.00 -14.18 10.61
CA ASN A 36 27.57 -14.43 10.78
C ASN A 36 26.74 -14.01 9.54
N ASN A 37 27.12 -12.89 8.89
CA ASN A 37 26.47 -12.43 7.67
C ASN A 37 26.80 -13.33 6.48
N ILE A 38 28.05 -13.83 6.36
CA ILE A 38 28.43 -14.81 5.35
C ILE A 38 27.55 -16.06 5.49
N GLY A 39 27.46 -16.64 6.68
CA GLY A 39 26.62 -17.81 6.89
C GLY A 39 25.13 -17.58 6.62
N GLN A 40 24.63 -16.36 6.85
CA GLN A 40 23.27 -15.99 6.44
C GLN A 40 23.10 -15.96 4.91
N VAL A 41 24.04 -15.34 4.19
CA VAL A 41 24.03 -15.31 2.72
C VAL A 41 24.10 -16.72 2.15
N ASP A 42 24.99 -17.57 2.69
CA ASP A 42 25.12 -18.96 2.24
C ASP A 42 23.81 -19.75 2.42
N ARG A 43 23.14 -19.60 3.58
CA ARG A 43 21.82 -20.21 3.82
C ARG A 43 20.77 -19.69 2.82
N ASP A 44 20.73 -18.37 2.59
CA ASP A 44 19.73 -17.76 1.71
C ASP A 44 19.99 -18.11 0.22
N LEU A 45 21.20 -18.54 -0.10
CA LEU A 45 21.61 -19.16 -1.39
C LEU A 45 21.43 -20.69 -1.41
N ASN A 46 20.81 -21.31 -0.35
CA ASN A 46 20.66 -22.76 -0.18
C ASN A 46 22.00 -23.52 -0.14
N ARG A 47 23.09 -22.89 0.34
CA ARG A 47 24.40 -23.50 0.57
C ARG A 47 24.61 -23.83 2.05
N ASP A 48 23.72 -24.65 2.61
CA ASP A 48 23.66 -24.95 4.04
C ASP A 48 24.95 -25.53 4.61
N ALA A 49 25.68 -26.32 3.80
CA ALA A 49 26.95 -26.91 4.21
C ALA A 49 28.03 -25.84 4.46
N ASP A 50 28.04 -24.79 3.67
CA ASP A 50 29.01 -23.68 3.77
C ASP A 50 28.63 -22.70 4.89
N ALA A 51 27.32 -22.59 5.22
CA ALA A 51 26.78 -21.65 6.21
C ALA A 51 27.14 -22.03 7.67
N GLU A 52 27.25 -23.33 7.99
CA GLU A 52 27.36 -23.78 9.40
C GLU A 52 28.69 -23.35 10.04
N ALA A 53 29.81 -23.52 9.34
CA ALA A 53 31.15 -23.22 9.89
C ALA A 53 31.34 -21.72 10.22
N PRO A 54 31.02 -20.77 9.34
CA PRO A 54 31.05 -19.34 9.66
C PRO A 54 30.20 -18.95 10.85
N ILE A 55 28.94 -19.46 10.94
CA ILE A 55 28.05 -19.12 12.04
C ILE A 55 28.59 -19.65 13.37
N LYS A 56 29.04 -20.90 13.42
CA LYS A 56 29.66 -21.50 14.62
C LYS A 56 30.90 -20.74 15.06
N ARG A 57 31.77 -20.34 14.12
CA ARG A 57 32.95 -19.55 14.43
C ARG A 57 32.57 -18.17 14.96
N SER A 58 31.55 -17.52 14.39
CA SER A 58 30.98 -16.26 14.90
C SER A 58 30.50 -16.41 16.34
N LEU A 59 29.74 -17.49 16.64
CA LEU A 59 29.25 -17.79 17.97
C LEU A 59 30.40 -17.97 18.98
N ALA A 60 31.40 -18.78 18.63
CA ALA A 60 32.58 -19.04 19.50
C ALA A 60 33.36 -17.76 19.82
N ILE A 61 33.59 -16.89 18.82
CA ILE A 61 34.26 -15.60 19.04
C ILE A 61 33.45 -14.72 20.01
N ARG A 62 32.13 -14.62 19.79
CA ARG A 62 31.26 -13.79 20.63
C ARG A 62 31.17 -14.33 22.08
N GLU A 63 31.03 -15.62 22.25
CA GLU A 63 31.00 -16.24 23.60
C GLU A 63 32.32 -16.01 24.35
N LYS A 64 33.48 -16.13 23.65
CA LYS A 64 34.81 -15.93 24.23
C LYS A 64 35.07 -14.47 24.62
N VAL A 65 34.68 -13.52 23.76
CA VAL A 65 35.04 -12.10 23.91
C VAL A 65 34.02 -11.32 24.71
N LEU A 66 32.72 -11.59 24.50
CA LEU A 66 31.63 -10.84 25.08
C LEU A 66 30.98 -11.55 26.29
N GLY A 67 31.25 -12.85 26.45
CA GLY A 67 30.61 -13.70 27.43
C GLY A 67 29.33 -14.37 26.88
N PRO A 68 28.93 -15.52 27.49
CA PRO A 68 27.86 -16.38 26.97
C PRO A 68 26.46 -15.78 27.05
N ASP A 69 26.27 -14.74 27.84
CA ASP A 69 24.96 -14.07 28.05
C ASP A 69 24.84 -12.72 27.32
N HIS A 70 25.78 -12.40 26.43
CA HIS A 70 25.73 -11.15 25.66
C HIS A 70 24.66 -11.21 24.55
N PRO A 71 23.89 -10.11 24.28
CA PRO A 71 22.86 -10.08 23.24
C PRO A 71 23.33 -10.46 21.84
N ASP A 72 24.60 -10.17 21.50
CA ASP A 72 25.17 -10.59 20.21
C ASP A 72 25.39 -12.10 20.10
N VAL A 73 25.59 -12.80 21.22
CA VAL A 73 25.59 -14.29 21.26
C VAL A 73 24.21 -14.81 20.82
N ALA A 74 23.13 -14.19 21.33
CA ALA A 74 21.77 -14.56 20.94
C ALA A 74 21.51 -14.39 19.42
N ARG A 75 22.17 -13.41 18.77
CA ARG A 75 22.08 -13.24 17.31
C ARG A 75 22.69 -14.44 16.56
N SER A 76 23.89 -14.88 16.95
CA SER A 76 24.52 -16.06 16.35
C SER A 76 23.74 -17.33 16.63
N LEU A 77 23.19 -17.48 17.84
CA LEU A 77 22.33 -18.62 18.21
C LEU A 77 21.07 -18.68 17.35
N ASN A 78 20.37 -17.56 17.17
CA ASN A 78 19.21 -17.47 16.28
C ASN A 78 19.53 -17.86 14.83
N ASN A 79 20.68 -17.41 14.30
CA ASN A 79 21.07 -17.73 12.92
C ASN A 79 21.46 -19.20 12.77
N LEU A 80 22.17 -19.78 13.75
CA LEU A 80 22.48 -21.21 13.77
C LEU A 80 21.23 -22.07 13.89
N ALA A 81 20.29 -21.66 14.75
CA ALA A 81 18.99 -22.31 14.89
C ALA A 81 18.19 -22.27 13.58
N GLY A 82 18.17 -21.11 12.88
CA GLY A 82 17.52 -20.98 11.59
C GLY A 82 18.16 -21.82 10.49
N LEU A 83 19.48 -22.04 10.53
CA LEU A 83 20.14 -22.98 9.64
C LEU A 83 19.72 -24.43 9.93
N TYR A 84 19.71 -24.83 11.19
CA TYR A 84 19.28 -26.17 11.56
C TYR A 84 17.79 -26.41 11.28
N GLU A 85 16.95 -25.40 11.43
CA GLU A 85 15.54 -25.44 11.01
C GLU A 85 15.43 -25.71 9.50
N HIS A 86 16.21 -24.98 8.68
CA HIS A 86 16.23 -25.17 7.23
C HIS A 86 16.68 -26.58 6.83
N GLN A 87 17.63 -27.14 7.57
CA GLN A 87 18.10 -28.53 7.44
C GLN A 87 17.14 -29.56 8.07
N GLN A 88 15.99 -29.15 8.62
CA GLN A 88 15.03 -29.99 9.37
C GLN A 88 15.63 -30.67 10.62
N ARG A 89 16.75 -30.16 11.13
CA ARG A 89 17.40 -30.62 12.36
C ARG A 89 16.74 -29.97 13.59
N TYR A 90 15.47 -30.26 13.81
CA TYR A 90 14.64 -29.57 14.81
C TYR A 90 15.14 -29.77 16.25
N ALA A 91 15.69 -30.96 16.56
CA ALA A 91 16.25 -31.24 17.88
C ALA A 91 17.46 -30.36 18.22
N ASP A 92 18.27 -29.99 17.21
CA ASP A 92 19.42 -29.11 17.38
C ASP A 92 19.01 -27.62 17.38
N ALA A 93 17.94 -27.26 16.67
CA ALA A 93 17.48 -25.88 16.52
C ALA A 93 16.78 -25.35 17.79
N GLU A 94 15.88 -26.12 18.39
CA GLU A 94 15.05 -25.68 19.52
C GLU A 94 15.85 -25.13 20.72
N PRO A 95 16.88 -25.83 21.25
CA PRO A 95 17.64 -25.34 22.39
C PRO A 95 18.35 -24.02 22.10
N LEU A 96 18.78 -23.80 20.85
CA LEU A 96 19.44 -22.57 20.43
C LEU A 96 18.44 -21.39 20.40
N TYR A 97 17.25 -21.57 19.84
CA TYR A 97 16.20 -20.54 19.87
C TYR A 97 15.79 -20.18 21.29
N ARG A 98 15.60 -21.18 22.18
CA ARG A 98 15.25 -20.94 23.59
C ARG A 98 16.37 -20.21 24.33
N ARG A 99 17.62 -20.59 24.10
CA ARG A 99 18.78 -19.92 24.72
C ARG A 99 18.89 -18.47 24.22
N ALA A 100 18.71 -18.22 22.93
CA ALA A 100 18.75 -16.89 22.35
C ALA A 100 17.67 -15.98 22.96
N LEU A 101 16.45 -16.48 23.11
CA LEU A 101 15.34 -15.76 23.74
C LEU A 101 15.67 -15.43 25.20
N ALA A 102 16.11 -16.43 25.99
CA ALA A 102 16.44 -16.24 27.40
C ALA A 102 17.58 -15.21 27.63
N ILE A 103 18.59 -15.18 26.76
CA ILE A 103 19.67 -14.17 26.81
C ILE A 103 19.08 -12.78 26.59
N ARG A 104 18.28 -12.61 25.52
CA ARG A 104 17.70 -11.30 25.20
C ARG A 104 16.73 -10.81 26.25
N GLU A 105 15.88 -11.69 26.80
CA GLU A 105 14.94 -11.33 27.88
C GLU A 105 15.68 -10.79 29.12
N ARG A 106 16.75 -11.48 29.54
CA ARG A 106 17.57 -11.04 30.68
C ARG A 106 18.31 -9.74 30.40
N ALA A 107 18.84 -9.58 29.18
CA ALA A 107 19.67 -8.44 28.84
C ALA A 107 18.85 -7.18 28.52
N LEU A 108 17.70 -7.30 27.82
CA LEU A 108 16.98 -6.18 27.23
C LEU A 108 15.59 -5.93 27.86
N GLY A 109 15.03 -6.92 28.55
CA GLY A 109 13.66 -6.89 29.10
C GLY A 109 12.62 -7.44 28.11
N PRO A 110 11.41 -7.81 28.58
CA PRO A 110 10.43 -8.63 27.87
C PRO A 110 9.82 -7.93 26.64
N ASP A 111 9.79 -6.60 26.59
CA ASP A 111 9.10 -5.83 25.53
C ASP A 111 10.07 -5.24 24.49
N HIS A 112 11.36 -5.55 24.60
CA HIS A 112 12.37 -5.05 23.67
C HIS A 112 12.15 -5.64 22.26
N PRO A 113 12.35 -4.87 21.15
CA PRO A 113 12.17 -5.35 19.77
C PRO A 113 12.93 -6.65 19.44
N ASP A 114 14.16 -6.79 19.96
CA ASP A 114 14.96 -7.99 19.75
C ASP A 114 14.39 -9.22 20.49
N VAL A 115 13.74 -9.01 21.64
CA VAL A 115 13.03 -10.08 22.35
C VAL A 115 11.81 -10.52 21.54
N VAL A 116 11.03 -9.56 21.02
CA VAL A 116 9.90 -9.84 20.13
C VAL A 116 10.38 -10.62 18.90
N THR A 117 11.53 -10.26 18.31
CA THR A 117 12.14 -10.99 17.18
C THR A 117 12.48 -12.43 17.55
N SER A 118 13.15 -12.67 18.70
CA SER A 118 13.48 -14.03 19.16
C SER A 118 12.24 -14.83 19.51
N THR A 119 11.21 -14.21 20.12
CA THR A 119 9.92 -14.82 20.40
C THR A 119 9.22 -15.25 19.12
N SER A 120 9.24 -14.38 18.09
CA SER A 120 8.67 -14.67 16.77
C SER A 120 9.40 -15.84 16.08
N ASN A 121 10.73 -15.87 16.14
CA ASN A 121 11.51 -16.96 15.55
C ASN A 121 11.20 -18.30 16.23
N LEU A 122 11.16 -18.34 17.57
CA LEU A 122 10.78 -19.55 18.30
C LEU A 122 9.33 -19.96 18.03
N ALA A 123 8.39 -19.01 17.95
CA ALA A 123 7.00 -19.28 17.61
C ALA A 123 6.87 -19.89 16.20
N TYR A 124 7.55 -19.30 15.21
CA TYR A 124 7.56 -19.82 13.85
C TYR A 124 8.18 -21.22 13.76
N PHE A 125 9.32 -21.43 14.43
CA PHE A 125 9.97 -22.73 14.52
C PHE A 125 9.02 -23.81 15.10
N LEU A 126 8.35 -23.52 16.21
CA LEU A 126 7.40 -24.46 16.82
C LEU A 126 6.23 -24.75 15.88
N TYR A 127 5.73 -23.74 15.17
CA TYR A 127 4.67 -23.91 14.18
C TYR A 127 5.10 -24.82 13.01
N VAL A 128 6.27 -24.57 12.39
CA VAL A 128 6.73 -25.39 11.25
C VAL A 128 7.14 -26.81 11.66
N SER A 129 7.46 -27.01 12.95
CA SER A 129 7.67 -28.34 13.53
C SER A 129 6.36 -29.05 13.93
N GLY A 130 5.19 -28.52 13.59
CA GLY A 130 3.87 -29.10 13.86
C GLY A 130 3.33 -28.88 15.28
N ARG A 131 3.98 -28.03 16.09
CA ARG A 131 3.64 -27.78 17.49
C ARG A 131 2.88 -26.49 17.67
N THR A 132 1.72 -26.35 17.00
CA THR A 132 0.89 -25.13 17.02
C THR A 132 0.48 -24.74 18.45
N ALA A 133 0.16 -25.70 19.31
CA ALA A 133 -0.24 -25.44 20.70
C ALA A 133 0.87 -24.72 21.51
N ASP A 134 2.14 -25.08 21.27
CA ASP A 134 3.29 -24.45 21.92
C ASP A 134 3.66 -23.11 21.30
N ALA A 135 3.38 -22.95 19.99
CA ALA A 135 3.63 -21.70 19.25
C ALA A 135 2.65 -20.57 19.62
N LEU A 136 1.39 -20.94 19.89
CA LEU A 136 0.29 -20.00 20.10
C LEU A 136 0.55 -18.98 21.22
N PRO A 137 0.96 -19.37 22.45
CA PRO A 137 1.23 -18.39 23.53
C PRO A 137 2.34 -17.39 23.17
N LEU A 138 3.32 -17.80 22.37
CA LEU A 138 4.39 -16.92 21.89
C LEU A 138 3.87 -15.95 20.83
N ALA A 139 3.02 -16.41 19.91
CA ALA A 139 2.36 -15.55 18.92
C ALA A 139 1.48 -14.50 19.61
N GLU A 140 0.63 -14.89 20.57
CA GLU A 140 -0.18 -13.96 21.37
C GLU A 140 0.68 -12.94 22.14
N ARG A 141 1.85 -13.38 22.66
CA ARG A 141 2.80 -12.46 23.30
C ARG A 141 3.29 -11.40 22.34
N THR A 142 3.65 -11.75 21.11
CA THR A 142 4.10 -10.79 20.09
C THR A 142 2.96 -9.85 19.64
N LEU A 143 1.72 -10.33 19.59
CA LEU A 143 0.53 -9.52 19.32
C LEU A 143 0.32 -8.43 20.38
N ARG A 144 0.44 -8.79 21.66
CA ARG A 144 0.33 -7.84 22.78
C ARG A 144 1.39 -6.73 22.74
N SER A 145 2.59 -7.03 22.25
CA SER A 145 3.66 -6.01 22.10
C SER A 145 3.38 -4.99 20.99
N GLY A 146 2.36 -5.22 20.13
CA GLY A 146 2.05 -4.40 18.96
C GLY A 146 3.08 -4.50 17.82
N ARG A 147 4.06 -5.40 17.91
CA ARG A 147 5.16 -5.58 16.93
C ARG A 147 5.13 -6.95 16.25
N ALA A 148 3.97 -7.58 16.20
CA ALA A 148 3.79 -8.91 15.60
C ALA A 148 4.16 -8.92 14.11
N GLN A 149 4.88 -9.97 13.70
CA GLN A 149 5.20 -10.20 12.29
C GLN A 149 4.09 -11.05 11.66
N LEU A 150 3.37 -10.52 10.67
CA LEU A 150 2.22 -11.19 10.03
C LEU A 150 2.59 -12.57 9.49
N ARG A 151 3.80 -12.73 8.92
CA ARG A 151 4.31 -14.01 8.41
C ARG A 151 4.44 -15.11 9.48
N VAL A 152 4.46 -14.73 10.76
CA VAL A 152 4.53 -15.66 11.90
C VAL A 152 3.16 -15.86 12.51
N VAL A 153 2.47 -14.77 12.84
CA VAL A 153 1.23 -14.82 13.62
C VAL A 153 0.04 -15.38 12.84
N LEU A 154 -0.13 -14.98 11.56
CA LEU A 154 -1.29 -15.42 10.78
C LEU A 154 -1.34 -16.93 10.56
N PRO A 155 -0.24 -17.61 10.15
CA PRO A 155 -0.23 -19.07 10.05
C PRO A 155 -0.54 -19.79 11.36
N ILE A 156 0.01 -19.28 12.48
CA ILE A 156 -0.20 -19.86 13.81
C ILE A 156 -1.67 -19.72 14.25
N LEU A 157 -2.24 -18.51 14.12
CA LEU A 157 -3.65 -18.25 14.47
C LEU A 157 -4.60 -19.06 13.59
N PHE A 158 -4.33 -19.14 12.28
CA PHE A 158 -5.13 -19.92 11.34
C PHE A 158 -5.10 -21.42 11.69
N SER A 159 -3.91 -21.98 11.94
CA SER A 159 -3.74 -23.36 12.36
C SER A 159 -4.36 -23.65 13.74
N ALA A 160 -4.20 -22.72 14.70
CA ALA A 160 -4.80 -22.84 16.03
C ALA A 160 -6.33 -22.85 15.98
N ARG A 161 -6.94 -22.05 15.10
CA ARG A 161 -8.37 -22.09 14.81
C ARG A 161 -8.79 -23.44 14.23
N GLN A 162 -8.08 -23.95 13.22
CA GLN A 162 -8.37 -25.26 12.60
C GLN A 162 -8.25 -26.41 13.58
N GLN A 163 -7.32 -26.35 14.54
CA GLN A 163 -7.10 -27.33 15.59
C GLN A 163 -7.99 -27.13 16.83
N HIS A 164 -8.92 -26.14 16.79
CA HIS A 164 -9.80 -25.78 17.91
C HIS A 164 -9.06 -25.38 19.20
N LEU A 165 -7.82 -24.88 19.08
CA LEU A 165 -7.05 -24.32 20.20
C LEU A 165 -7.51 -22.90 20.56
N LEU A 166 -8.14 -22.20 19.61
CA LEU A 166 -8.81 -20.93 19.77
C LEU A 166 -10.23 -21.02 19.25
N SER A 167 -11.15 -20.25 19.84
CA SER A 167 -12.48 -20.01 19.24
C SER A 167 -12.35 -19.22 17.94
N ASP A 168 -13.30 -19.43 17.03
CA ASP A 168 -13.33 -18.74 15.74
C ASP A 168 -13.32 -17.21 15.91
N ASP A 169 -14.14 -16.67 16.80
CA ASP A 169 -14.22 -15.23 17.09
C ASP A 169 -12.86 -14.68 17.56
N LYS A 170 -12.23 -15.35 18.54
CA LYS A 170 -10.94 -14.87 19.06
C LYS A 170 -9.84 -14.92 18.00
N ALA A 171 -9.76 -16.01 17.25
CA ALA A 171 -8.75 -16.15 16.20
C ALA A 171 -8.91 -15.09 15.10
N LEU A 172 -10.16 -14.81 14.71
CA LEU A 172 -10.48 -13.78 13.71
C LEU A 172 -10.17 -12.37 14.21
N ASP A 173 -10.57 -12.01 15.43
CA ASP A 173 -10.32 -10.69 15.99
C ASP A 173 -8.81 -10.42 16.17
N GLU A 174 -8.04 -11.43 16.62
CA GLU A 174 -6.58 -11.32 16.71
C GLU A 174 -5.91 -11.22 15.34
N ALA A 175 -6.39 -11.97 14.33
CA ALA A 175 -5.89 -11.86 12.95
C ALA A 175 -6.20 -10.49 12.35
N LEU A 176 -7.44 -9.99 12.50
CA LEU A 176 -7.84 -8.66 12.05
C LEU A 176 -7.01 -7.57 12.73
N ALA A 177 -6.80 -7.67 14.04
CA ALA A 177 -5.95 -6.73 14.78
C ALA A 177 -4.50 -6.75 14.29
N ALA A 178 -3.95 -7.95 14.01
CA ALA A 178 -2.60 -8.09 13.47
C ALA A 178 -2.48 -7.46 12.07
N ILE A 179 -3.42 -7.77 11.16
CA ILE A 179 -3.43 -7.24 9.80
C ILE A 179 -3.53 -5.71 9.83
N GLN A 180 -4.48 -5.16 10.58
CA GLN A 180 -4.68 -3.72 10.66
C GLN A 180 -3.47 -2.96 11.23
N ARG A 181 -2.76 -3.54 12.23
CA ARG A 181 -1.52 -2.97 12.76
C ARG A 181 -0.36 -3.11 11.77
N GLY A 182 -0.24 -4.26 11.10
CA GLY A 182 0.83 -4.52 10.12
C GLY A 182 0.73 -3.67 8.86
N THR A 183 -0.49 -3.26 8.46
CA THR A 183 -0.73 -2.39 7.31
C THR A 183 -0.63 -0.89 7.62
N GLN A 184 -0.47 -0.52 8.89
CA GLN A 184 -0.39 0.90 9.32
C GLN A 184 0.87 1.64 8.85
N SER A 185 1.86 1.00 8.25
CA SER A 185 3.20 1.60 8.11
C SER A 185 3.27 2.86 7.25
N SER A 186 2.55 2.99 6.16
CA SER A 186 2.60 4.18 5.30
C SER A 186 1.33 5.04 5.33
N ALA A 187 0.16 4.42 5.39
CA ALA A 187 -1.10 5.13 5.54
C ALA A 187 -1.27 5.75 6.94
N ALA A 188 -0.79 5.08 8.00
CA ALA A 188 -0.81 5.62 9.36
C ALA A 188 0.15 6.80 9.55
N SER A 189 1.35 6.73 8.96
CA SER A 189 2.27 7.90 8.96
C SER A 189 1.63 9.12 8.33
N ALA A 190 0.84 8.86 7.39
CA ALA A 190 0.13 9.80 6.60
C ALA A 190 -1.04 10.40 7.40
N VAL A 191 -1.90 9.62 8.01
CA VAL A 191 -2.98 10.05 8.90
C VAL A 191 -2.40 10.79 10.12
N ASN A 192 -1.24 10.37 10.64
CA ASN A 192 -0.54 11.11 11.70
C ASN A 192 -0.17 12.54 11.30
N LYS A 193 0.21 12.79 10.05
CA LYS A 193 0.46 14.15 9.54
C LYS A 193 -0.81 15.00 9.47
N LEU A 194 -1.95 14.42 9.08
CA LEU A 194 -3.24 15.10 9.11
C LEU A 194 -3.67 15.39 10.56
N ALA A 195 -3.47 14.45 11.47
CA ALA A 195 -3.79 14.61 12.88
C ALA A 195 -2.98 15.73 13.53
N VAL A 196 -1.67 15.85 13.21
CA VAL A 196 -0.82 16.99 13.63
C VAL A 196 -1.35 18.30 13.07
N ARG A 197 -1.93 18.29 11.88
CA ARG A 197 -2.48 19.47 11.21
C ARG A 197 -3.84 19.91 11.79
N LEU A 198 -4.71 18.97 12.16
CA LEU A 198 -5.93 19.24 12.92
C LEU A 198 -5.61 19.75 14.34
N ALA A 199 -4.51 19.26 14.94
CA ALA A 199 -3.99 19.73 16.21
C ALA A 199 -3.55 21.21 16.16
N ALA A 200 -3.11 21.72 15.03
CA ALA A 200 -2.70 23.13 14.88
C ALA A 200 -3.86 24.13 15.02
N GLY A 201 -5.10 23.67 15.02
CA GLY A 201 -6.30 24.50 15.21
C GLY A 201 -6.79 24.62 16.66
N SER A 202 -6.17 23.93 17.62
CA SER A 202 -6.54 23.95 19.04
C SER A 202 -5.28 23.88 19.92
N ASP A 203 -5.06 24.87 20.78
CA ASP A 203 -3.90 24.93 21.69
C ASP A 203 -3.82 23.70 22.59
N ARG A 204 -4.97 23.22 23.10
CA ARG A 204 -5.05 22.03 23.97
C ARG A 204 -4.71 20.74 23.23
N LEU A 205 -5.20 20.56 22.01
CA LEU A 205 -4.87 19.40 21.19
C LEU A 205 -3.37 19.41 20.83
N ALA A 206 -2.85 20.58 20.43
CA ALA A 206 -1.43 20.73 20.09
C ALA A 206 -0.50 20.45 21.28
N GLU A 207 -0.91 20.81 22.50
CA GLU A 207 -0.17 20.51 23.73
C GLU A 207 -0.11 18.99 23.99
N LEU A 208 -1.26 18.31 23.94
CA LEU A 208 -1.33 16.85 24.18
C LEU A 208 -0.55 16.06 23.14
N VAL A 209 -0.62 16.46 21.88
CA VAL A 209 0.10 15.82 20.76
C VAL A 209 1.61 16.01 20.91
N ARG A 210 2.08 17.22 21.23
CA ARG A 210 3.50 17.47 21.49
C ARG A 210 4.01 16.61 22.64
N LYS A 211 3.27 16.56 23.76
CA LYS A 211 3.65 15.73 24.91
C LYS A 211 3.74 14.24 24.55
N GLU A 212 2.84 13.73 23.72
CA GLU A 212 2.90 12.33 23.22
C GLU A 212 4.15 12.09 22.38
N GLN A 213 4.49 13.02 21.48
CA GLN A 213 5.67 12.94 20.62
C GLN A 213 6.99 13.03 21.41
N ASP A 214 7.06 13.92 22.41
CA ASP A 214 8.23 14.06 23.27
C ASP A 214 8.48 12.79 24.08
N LEU A 215 7.44 12.18 24.64
CA LEU A 215 7.53 10.90 25.35
C LEU A 215 7.96 9.75 24.41
N ALA A 216 7.48 9.74 23.16
CA ALA A 216 7.91 8.74 22.19
C ALA A 216 9.40 8.88 21.85
N ALA A 217 9.88 10.10 21.64
CA ALA A 217 11.29 10.39 21.37
C ALA A 217 12.18 10.06 22.58
N GLU A 218 11.74 10.36 23.81
CA GLU A 218 12.44 9.99 25.04
C GLU A 218 12.58 8.46 25.17
N ALA A 219 11.50 7.72 24.93
CA ALA A 219 11.53 6.25 24.97
C ALA A 219 12.51 5.66 23.97
N GLU A 220 12.54 6.18 22.72
CA GLU A 220 13.48 5.74 21.68
C GLU A 220 14.94 6.04 22.07
N ALA A 221 15.21 7.20 22.64
CA ALA A 221 16.55 7.58 23.11
C ALA A 221 17.04 6.66 24.25
N LEU A 222 16.15 6.35 25.21
CA LEU A 222 16.45 5.43 26.31
C LEU A 222 16.67 3.99 25.80
N ASP A 223 15.90 3.54 24.82
CA ASP A 223 16.06 2.22 24.21
C ASP A 223 17.44 2.09 23.53
N LYS A 224 17.84 3.10 22.75
CA LYS A 224 19.19 3.19 22.16
C LYS A 224 20.30 3.21 23.23
N ALA A 225 20.08 3.92 24.33
CA ALA A 225 21.03 3.97 25.43
C ALA A 225 21.18 2.60 26.12
N ILE A 226 20.09 1.86 26.32
CA ILE A 226 20.12 0.48 26.84
C ILE A 226 20.90 -0.43 25.90
N ILE A 227 20.62 -0.40 24.59
CA ILE A 227 21.35 -1.21 23.61
C ILE A 227 22.86 -0.93 23.67
N THR A 228 23.23 0.35 23.75
CA THR A 228 24.62 0.77 23.87
C THR A 228 25.25 0.29 25.18
N ALA A 229 24.52 0.38 26.30
CA ALA A 229 25.01 -0.04 27.59
C ALA A 229 25.23 -1.56 27.67
N VAL A 230 24.26 -2.35 27.22
CA VAL A 230 24.34 -3.82 27.24
C VAL A 230 25.36 -4.39 26.23
N SER A 231 25.75 -3.60 25.25
CA SER A 231 26.81 -3.95 24.29
C SER A 231 28.24 -3.78 24.85
N LYS A 232 28.38 -3.20 26.06
CA LYS A 232 29.69 -3.09 26.76
C LYS A 232 30.05 -4.40 27.45
N GLN A 233 31.35 -4.59 27.73
CA GLN A 233 31.80 -5.70 28.57
C GLN A 233 31.19 -5.61 29.96
N ALA A 234 30.90 -6.74 30.61
CA ALA A 234 30.21 -6.82 31.90
C ALA A 234 30.80 -5.91 33.00
N ALA A 235 32.15 -5.80 33.04
CA ALA A 235 32.86 -4.95 33.98
C ALA A 235 32.69 -3.44 33.73
N GLN A 236 32.22 -3.04 32.56
CA GLN A 236 32.03 -1.64 32.15
C GLN A 236 30.56 -1.19 32.15
N ARG A 237 29.65 -2.09 32.54
CA ARG A 237 28.21 -1.84 32.54
C ARG A 237 27.77 -1.19 33.85
N ASP A 238 26.96 -0.14 33.74
CA ASP A 238 26.19 0.40 34.85
C ASP A 238 24.79 -0.21 34.90
N VAL A 239 24.67 -1.33 35.60
CA VAL A 239 23.39 -2.08 35.71
C VAL A 239 22.30 -1.24 36.36
N ALA A 240 22.65 -0.33 37.29
CA ALA A 240 21.70 0.55 37.94
C ALA A 240 21.14 1.61 36.97
N ALA A 241 21.98 2.17 36.11
CA ALA A 241 21.54 3.08 35.06
C ALA A 241 20.63 2.37 34.02
N GLU A 242 20.97 1.13 33.64
CA GLU A 242 20.14 0.33 32.75
C GLU A 242 18.75 0.04 33.33
N GLN A 243 18.68 -0.28 34.64
CA GLN A 243 17.42 -0.51 35.33
C GLN A 243 16.57 0.77 35.42
N ARG A 244 17.20 1.93 35.71
CA ARG A 244 16.49 3.22 35.69
C ARG A 244 15.91 3.52 34.31
N SER A 245 16.67 3.31 33.24
CA SER A 245 16.20 3.52 31.87
C SER A 245 15.01 2.62 31.56
N ARG A 246 15.02 1.34 31.93
CA ARG A 246 13.88 0.42 31.74
C ARG A 246 12.65 0.85 32.54
N ALA A 247 12.84 1.23 33.80
CA ALA A 247 11.74 1.74 34.64
C ALA A 247 11.11 3.00 34.00
N ARG A 248 11.95 3.90 33.49
CA ARG A 248 11.46 5.11 32.80
C ARG A 248 10.70 4.79 31.52
N ILE A 249 11.16 3.84 30.67
CA ILE A 249 10.42 3.36 29.48
C ILE A 249 9.06 2.80 29.88
N ALA A 250 8.97 2.01 30.94
CA ALA A 250 7.69 1.48 31.43
C ALA A 250 6.75 2.60 31.92
N ALA A 251 7.28 3.60 32.62
CA ALA A 251 6.51 4.77 33.02
C ALA A 251 6.00 5.57 31.81
N ILE A 252 6.86 5.81 30.81
CA ILE A 252 6.49 6.47 29.56
C ILE A 252 5.37 5.71 28.84
N ALA A 253 5.43 4.39 28.78
CA ALA A 253 4.36 3.58 28.17
C ALA A 253 3.01 3.81 28.87
N SER A 254 2.99 3.89 30.19
CA SER A 254 1.78 4.19 30.99
C SER A 254 1.29 5.63 30.75
N GLU A 255 2.19 6.61 30.73
CA GLU A 255 1.87 8.03 30.47
C GLU A 255 1.27 8.20 29.07
N ARG A 256 1.85 7.56 28.05
CA ARG A 256 1.34 7.58 26.67
C ARG A 256 -0.03 6.93 26.56
N ALA A 257 -0.27 5.80 27.23
CA ALA A 257 -1.59 5.18 27.28
C ALA A 257 -2.65 6.11 27.91
N GLY A 258 -2.29 6.83 28.97
CA GLY A 258 -3.14 7.85 29.57
C GLY A 258 -3.47 9.02 28.61
N LEU A 259 -2.44 9.55 27.92
CA LEU A 259 -2.61 10.59 26.90
C LEU A 259 -3.50 10.14 25.74
N GLN A 260 -3.31 8.93 25.23
CA GLN A 260 -4.14 8.36 24.16
C GLN A 260 -5.61 8.24 24.60
N LYS A 261 -5.86 7.84 25.86
CA LYS A 261 -7.22 7.81 26.41
C LYS A 261 -7.82 9.22 26.50
N THR A 262 -7.06 10.21 26.95
CA THR A 262 -7.48 11.62 27.02
C THR A 262 -7.80 12.16 25.62
N LEU A 263 -6.91 11.90 24.64
CA LEU A 263 -7.12 12.28 23.24
C LEU A 263 -8.37 11.62 22.65
N ALA A 264 -8.63 10.35 22.98
CA ALA A 264 -9.81 9.64 22.49
C ALA A 264 -11.12 10.21 23.05
N VAL A 265 -11.11 10.77 24.25
CA VAL A 265 -12.29 11.36 24.90
C VAL A 265 -12.48 12.83 24.53
N GLU A 266 -11.41 13.64 24.61
CA GLU A 266 -11.49 15.09 24.35
C GLU A 266 -11.51 15.41 22.84
N PHE A 267 -10.82 14.59 22.02
CA PHE A 267 -10.66 14.80 20.58
C PHE A 267 -10.86 13.49 19.80
N PRO A 268 -12.07 12.93 19.77
CA PRO A 268 -12.36 11.63 19.16
C PRO A 268 -12.00 11.57 17.67
N ASP A 269 -12.22 12.66 16.94
CA ASP A 269 -11.87 12.74 15.51
C ASP A 269 -10.35 12.64 15.31
N TYR A 270 -9.56 13.35 16.13
CA TYR A 270 -8.11 13.23 16.13
C TYR A 270 -7.64 11.82 16.49
N ALA A 271 -8.19 11.24 17.55
CA ALA A 271 -7.79 9.92 18.04
C ALA A 271 -8.11 8.82 17.00
N SER A 272 -9.27 8.92 16.34
CA SER A 272 -9.67 7.98 15.29
C SER A 272 -8.74 8.02 14.07
N LEU A 273 -8.12 9.17 13.80
CA LEU A 273 -7.21 9.37 12.69
C LEU A 273 -5.74 9.07 13.06
N SER A 274 -5.31 9.44 14.26
CA SER A 274 -3.89 9.38 14.67
C SER A 274 -3.42 8.00 15.15
N ASN A 275 -4.29 7.27 15.83
CA ASN A 275 -3.99 5.92 16.34
C ASN A 275 -5.27 5.08 16.45
N PRO A 276 -5.87 4.73 15.30
CA PRO A 276 -7.13 4.02 15.29
C PRO A 276 -6.99 2.63 15.91
N LEU A 277 -7.90 2.30 16.83
CA LEU A 277 -7.99 0.94 17.37
C LEU A 277 -8.41 -0.03 16.27
N PRO A 278 -7.76 -1.21 16.17
CA PRO A 278 -8.21 -2.24 15.24
C PRO A 278 -9.68 -2.61 15.48
N LEU A 279 -10.41 -2.78 14.38
CA LEU A 279 -11.80 -3.19 14.40
C LEU A 279 -11.90 -4.72 14.40
N GLY A 280 -12.70 -5.29 15.31
CA GLY A 280 -13.07 -6.68 15.29
C GLY A 280 -14.25 -6.94 14.33
N VAL A 281 -14.62 -8.22 14.16
CA VAL A 281 -15.75 -8.60 13.30
C VAL A 281 -17.03 -7.86 13.69
N LYS A 282 -17.33 -7.79 14.99
CA LYS A 282 -18.54 -7.13 15.55
C LYS A 282 -18.56 -5.62 15.31
N ASP A 283 -17.41 -5.00 15.11
CA ASP A 283 -17.31 -3.56 14.79
C ASP A 283 -17.50 -3.31 13.29
N ILE A 284 -17.07 -4.27 12.44
CA ILE A 284 -17.13 -4.16 10.97
C ILE A 284 -18.53 -4.46 10.44
N GLN A 285 -19.18 -5.52 10.93
CA GLN A 285 -20.49 -5.99 10.45
C GLN A 285 -21.57 -4.91 10.43
N PRO A 286 -21.75 -4.07 11.48
CA PRO A 286 -22.73 -2.99 11.45
C PRO A 286 -22.42 -1.88 10.44
N LEU A 287 -21.17 -1.78 10.00
CA LEU A 287 -20.79 -0.82 8.97
C LEU A 287 -21.25 -1.27 7.58
N LEU A 288 -21.47 -2.57 7.34
CA LEU A 288 -21.84 -3.12 6.04
C LEU A 288 -23.36 -3.08 5.84
N SER A 289 -23.79 -2.81 4.61
CA SER A 289 -25.19 -3.01 4.20
C SER A 289 -25.48 -4.48 3.92
N ALA A 290 -26.75 -4.85 3.76
CA ALA A 290 -27.13 -6.22 3.42
C ALA A 290 -26.56 -6.69 2.06
N ASP A 291 -26.36 -5.75 1.13
CA ASP A 291 -25.87 -6.01 -0.23
C ASP A 291 -24.36 -5.90 -0.38
N GLU A 292 -23.62 -5.66 0.73
CA GLU A 292 -22.17 -5.51 0.72
C GLU A 292 -21.44 -6.73 1.27
N ALA A 293 -20.30 -7.03 0.66
CA ALA A 293 -19.27 -7.91 1.23
C ALA A 293 -17.94 -7.16 1.29
N MET A 294 -17.17 -7.37 2.35
CA MET A 294 -15.80 -6.90 2.47
C MET A 294 -14.85 -8.08 2.39
N THR A 295 -13.80 -7.98 1.57
CA THR A 295 -12.69 -8.94 1.53
C THR A 295 -11.40 -8.27 1.94
N ILE A 296 -10.73 -8.85 2.93
CA ILE A 296 -9.47 -8.35 3.49
C ILE A 296 -8.38 -9.35 3.17
N TYR A 297 -7.36 -8.91 2.46
CA TYR A 297 -6.24 -9.75 2.05
C TYR A 297 -5.00 -9.48 2.90
N SER A 298 -4.32 -10.56 3.28
CA SER A 298 -2.98 -10.49 3.85
C SER A 298 -2.10 -11.54 3.19
N VAL A 299 -1.07 -11.11 2.49
CA VAL A 299 -0.16 -11.98 1.75
C VAL A 299 1.17 -12.02 2.48
N VAL A 300 1.60 -13.22 2.83
CA VAL A 300 2.90 -13.47 3.47
C VAL A 300 3.80 -14.30 2.55
N ASP A 301 5.02 -14.60 2.97
CA ASP A 301 6.06 -15.14 2.09
C ASP A 301 5.62 -16.36 1.26
N LYS A 302 4.99 -17.36 1.89
CA LYS A 302 4.65 -18.66 1.24
C LYS A 302 3.16 -18.80 0.89
N GLN A 303 2.28 -18.05 1.54
CA GLN A 303 0.83 -18.18 1.41
C GLN A 303 0.13 -16.84 1.64
N GLY A 304 -1.11 -16.75 1.22
CA GLY A 304 -1.96 -15.60 1.53
C GLY A 304 -3.16 -16.02 2.37
N TYR A 305 -3.89 -15.03 2.84
CA TYR A 305 -5.15 -15.19 3.56
C TYR A 305 -6.17 -14.22 3.04
N VAL A 306 -7.42 -14.65 3.01
CA VAL A 306 -8.59 -13.80 2.77
C VAL A 306 -9.57 -13.95 3.92
N ILE A 307 -10.01 -12.82 4.48
CA ILE A 307 -11.12 -12.75 5.42
C ILE A 307 -12.25 -12.04 4.69
N ALA A 308 -13.39 -12.73 4.51
CA ALA A 308 -14.60 -12.15 3.94
C ALA A 308 -15.59 -11.89 5.06
N ILE A 309 -16.16 -10.68 5.09
CA ILE A 309 -17.13 -10.24 6.09
C ILE A 309 -18.36 -9.68 5.37
N THR A 310 -19.53 -10.15 5.77
CA THR A 310 -20.81 -9.57 5.41
C THR A 310 -21.54 -9.14 6.70
N ARG A 311 -22.66 -8.48 6.57
CA ARG A 311 -23.47 -8.09 7.73
C ARG A 311 -23.85 -9.29 8.62
N GLU A 312 -24.05 -10.47 7.99
CA GLU A 312 -24.57 -11.67 8.64
C GLU A 312 -23.53 -12.75 8.89
N GLY A 313 -22.38 -12.72 8.22
CA GLY A 313 -21.42 -13.79 8.27
C GLY A 313 -19.97 -13.35 8.09
N VAL A 314 -19.07 -14.26 8.45
CA VAL A 314 -17.63 -14.10 8.27
C VAL A 314 -17.02 -15.44 7.88
N ASP A 315 -16.04 -15.42 7.00
CA ASP A 315 -15.22 -16.58 6.65
C ASP A 315 -13.74 -16.19 6.51
N TRP A 316 -12.85 -17.07 6.94
CA TRP A 316 -11.40 -16.88 6.83
C TRP A 316 -10.77 -18.08 6.17
N LYS A 317 -10.14 -17.86 5.02
CA LYS A 317 -9.55 -18.91 4.20
C LYS A 317 -8.09 -18.61 3.85
N GLU A 318 -7.36 -19.67 3.55
CA GLU A 318 -6.02 -19.62 3.00
C GLU A 318 -6.07 -19.46 1.48
N ILE A 319 -5.13 -18.68 0.96
CA ILE A 319 -4.82 -18.54 -0.48
C ILE A 319 -3.52 -19.29 -0.73
N PRO A 320 -3.49 -20.32 -1.59
CA PRO A 320 -2.32 -21.16 -1.80
C PRO A 320 -1.25 -20.48 -2.68
N LEU A 321 -1.09 -19.16 -2.54
CA LEU A 321 -0.14 -18.34 -3.28
C LEU A 321 0.55 -17.37 -2.31
N GLY A 322 1.87 -17.41 -2.27
CA GLY A 322 2.67 -16.46 -1.50
C GLY A 322 2.98 -15.17 -2.26
N ALA A 323 3.70 -14.28 -1.61
CA ALA A 323 3.96 -12.92 -2.09
C ALA A 323 4.62 -12.88 -3.48
N ASP A 324 5.66 -13.65 -3.70
CA ASP A 324 6.40 -13.64 -4.98
C ASP A 324 5.56 -14.23 -6.13
N ALA A 325 4.82 -15.32 -5.88
CA ALA A 325 3.95 -15.93 -6.88
C ALA A 325 2.79 -15.00 -7.28
N LEU A 326 2.16 -14.35 -6.30
CA LEU A 326 1.11 -13.35 -6.56
C LEU A 326 1.66 -12.13 -7.31
N ALA A 327 2.82 -11.61 -6.93
CA ALA A 327 3.44 -10.48 -7.63
C ALA A 327 3.73 -10.80 -9.10
N GLN A 328 4.24 -12.01 -9.40
CA GLN A 328 4.47 -12.47 -10.78
C GLN A 328 3.15 -12.56 -11.55
N LYS A 329 2.11 -13.17 -10.97
CA LYS A 329 0.80 -13.33 -11.62
C LYS A 329 0.10 -11.98 -11.85
N VAL A 330 0.12 -11.07 -10.89
CA VAL A 330 -0.42 -9.71 -11.03
C VAL A 330 0.34 -8.93 -12.11
N SER A 331 1.67 -9.05 -12.15
CA SER A 331 2.49 -8.43 -13.21
C SER A 331 2.15 -8.99 -14.59
N ALA A 332 2.00 -10.32 -14.72
CA ALA A 332 1.59 -10.96 -15.96
C ALA A 332 0.17 -10.55 -16.40
N PHE A 333 -0.77 -10.50 -15.44
CA PHE A 333 -2.15 -10.04 -15.67
C PHE A 333 -2.20 -8.62 -16.26
N ARG A 334 -1.34 -7.73 -15.80
CA ARG A 334 -1.31 -6.33 -16.26
C ARG A 334 -0.68 -6.13 -17.64
N LYS A 335 0.15 -7.07 -18.12
CA LYS A 335 0.88 -6.90 -19.40
C LYS A 335 -0.02 -6.60 -20.59
N GLY A 336 -1.22 -7.18 -20.66
CA GLY A 336 -2.16 -6.97 -21.73
C GLY A 336 -3.01 -5.69 -21.62
N LEU A 337 -2.87 -4.91 -20.56
CA LEU A 337 -3.69 -3.72 -20.30
C LEU A 337 -3.01 -2.40 -20.72
N ASP A 338 -1.72 -2.43 -21.06
CA ASP A 338 -0.98 -1.25 -21.52
C ASP A 338 -1.23 -1.03 -23.02
N VAL A 339 -2.13 -0.09 -23.33
CA VAL A 339 -2.57 0.21 -24.71
C VAL A 339 -1.42 0.65 -25.61
N GLY A 340 -0.38 1.29 -25.07
CA GLY A 340 0.81 1.72 -25.80
C GLY A 340 1.67 0.57 -26.35
N LYS A 341 1.58 -0.60 -25.72
CA LYS A 341 2.35 -1.81 -26.08
C LYS A 341 1.51 -2.85 -26.82
N ALA A 342 0.18 -2.73 -26.85
CA ALA A 342 -0.73 -3.64 -27.53
C ALA A 342 -0.70 -3.52 -29.08
N HIS A 343 0.07 -2.62 -29.63
CA HIS A 343 0.20 -2.36 -31.07
C HIS A 343 1.43 -3.00 -31.72
N ASP A 344 2.01 -4.03 -31.13
CA ASP A 344 3.00 -4.84 -31.84
C ASP A 344 2.29 -5.62 -32.96
N ALA A 345 2.71 -5.33 -34.22
CA ALA A 345 2.12 -5.84 -35.45
C ALA A 345 2.26 -7.37 -35.63
N SER A 346 2.77 -8.11 -34.67
CA SER A 346 3.10 -9.54 -34.75
C SER A 346 2.07 -10.49 -34.12
N GLY A 347 0.90 -10.02 -33.66
CA GLY A 347 -0.16 -10.92 -33.18
C GLY A 347 -0.15 -11.23 -31.69
N LYS A 348 -1.00 -12.04 -31.24
CA LYS A 348 -1.52 -12.43 -29.92
C LYS A 348 -0.63 -12.34 -28.65
N SER A 349 0.65 -12.09 -28.73
CA SER A 349 1.62 -12.20 -27.62
C SER A 349 1.58 -11.09 -26.57
N GLY A 350 0.72 -10.08 -26.74
CA GLY A 350 0.57 -8.96 -25.80
C GLY A 350 -0.86 -8.74 -25.31
N LEU A 351 -1.83 -9.60 -25.67
CA LEU A 351 -3.22 -9.43 -25.30
C LEU A 351 -3.53 -9.97 -23.90
N PHE A 352 -4.64 -9.49 -23.33
CA PHE A 352 -5.09 -9.84 -21.98
C PHE A 352 -5.48 -11.33 -21.88
N ASP A 353 -4.97 -12.00 -20.83
CA ASP A 353 -5.16 -13.44 -20.59
C ASP A 353 -6.37 -13.69 -19.66
N LEU A 354 -7.48 -14.19 -20.24
CA LEU A 354 -8.69 -14.55 -19.50
C LEU A 354 -8.50 -15.77 -18.59
N ALA A 355 -7.61 -16.70 -18.95
CA ALA A 355 -7.37 -17.88 -18.12
C ALA A 355 -6.61 -17.50 -16.86
N LEU A 356 -5.62 -16.62 -16.96
CA LEU A 356 -4.92 -16.06 -15.81
C LEU A 356 -5.88 -15.23 -14.91
N ALA A 357 -6.81 -14.48 -15.53
CA ALA A 357 -7.82 -13.73 -14.78
C ALA A 357 -8.79 -14.66 -14.02
N ASN A 358 -9.14 -15.80 -14.59
CA ASN A 358 -9.93 -16.81 -13.90
C ASN A 358 -9.12 -17.53 -12.80
N GLU A 359 -7.86 -17.87 -13.06
CA GLU A 359 -6.97 -18.47 -12.06
C GLU A 359 -6.85 -17.57 -10.81
N LEU A 360 -6.66 -16.28 -11.01
CA LEU A 360 -6.62 -15.31 -9.90
C LEU A 360 -7.97 -15.20 -9.19
N TYR A 361 -9.10 -15.24 -9.92
CA TYR A 361 -10.43 -15.27 -9.29
C TYR A 361 -10.59 -16.49 -8.37
N VAL A 362 -10.28 -17.69 -8.89
CA VAL A 362 -10.38 -18.95 -8.15
C VAL A 362 -9.49 -18.93 -6.91
N ALA A 363 -8.28 -18.36 -7.01
CA ALA A 363 -7.36 -18.28 -5.88
C ALA A 363 -7.78 -17.25 -4.82
N LEU A 364 -8.28 -16.08 -5.23
CA LEU A 364 -8.50 -14.94 -4.34
C LEU A 364 -9.93 -14.85 -3.79
N LEU A 365 -10.93 -15.13 -4.61
CA LEU A 365 -12.35 -15.02 -4.25
C LEU A 365 -13.05 -16.37 -4.18
N GLY A 366 -12.58 -17.38 -4.93
CA GLY A 366 -13.14 -18.72 -4.90
C GLY A 366 -13.31 -19.32 -3.49
N PRO A 367 -12.31 -19.21 -2.58
CA PRO A 367 -12.42 -19.75 -1.23
C PRO A 367 -13.55 -19.14 -0.38
N VAL A 368 -13.97 -17.92 -0.68
CA VAL A 368 -15.01 -17.16 0.04
C VAL A 368 -16.23 -16.81 -0.85
N GLU A 369 -16.33 -17.43 -2.02
CA GLU A 369 -17.38 -17.14 -3.01
C GLU A 369 -18.78 -17.39 -2.43
N ALA A 370 -18.96 -18.42 -1.62
CA ALA A 370 -20.25 -18.74 -1.00
C ALA A 370 -20.82 -17.56 -0.17
N LEU A 371 -19.96 -16.74 0.42
CA LEU A 371 -20.35 -15.60 1.24
C LEU A 371 -20.49 -14.31 0.42
N THR A 372 -19.77 -14.20 -0.72
CA THR A 372 -19.62 -12.93 -1.44
C THR A 372 -20.39 -12.83 -2.73
N LYS A 373 -20.69 -13.94 -3.43
CA LYS A 373 -21.20 -13.95 -4.81
C LYS A 373 -22.56 -13.28 -5.01
N ASP A 374 -23.43 -13.31 -4.01
CA ASP A 374 -24.80 -12.79 -4.08
C ASP A 374 -24.90 -11.32 -3.61
N LYS A 375 -23.77 -10.72 -3.24
CA LYS A 375 -23.70 -9.32 -2.83
C LYS A 375 -23.52 -8.40 -4.04
N ARG A 376 -24.18 -7.26 -4.05
CA ARG A 376 -24.13 -6.29 -5.17
C ARG A 376 -22.82 -5.49 -5.19
N SER A 377 -22.22 -5.25 -4.02
CA SER A 377 -21.02 -4.45 -3.85
C SER A 377 -19.96 -5.22 -3.10
N LEU A 378 -18.74 -5.25 -3.65
CA LEU A 378 -17.55 -5.86 -3.07
C LEU A 378 -16.56 -4.77 -2.65
N LEU A 379 -16.35 -4.65 -1.34
CA LEU A 379 -15.34 -3.79 -0.75
C LEU A 379 -14.04 -4.60 -0.58
N VAL A 380 -12.98 -4.20 -1.25
CA VAL A 380 -11.70 -4.93 -1.25
C VAL A 380 -10.67 -4.15 -0.46
N VAL A 381 -10.07 -4.79 0.55
CA VAL A 381 -8.89 -4.30 1.26
C VAL A 381 -7.69 -5.13 0.81
N PRO A 382 -6.96 -4.69 -0.24
CA PRO A 382 -5.85 -5.45 -0.79
C PRO A 382 -4.57 -5.24 0.02
N SER A 383 -3.61 -6.16 -0.13
CA SER A 383 -2.26 -6.02 0.41
C SER A 383 -1.19 -6.34 -0.62
N ALA A 384 0.01 -5.80 -0.45
CA ALA A 384 1.17 -6.06 -1.30
C ALA A 384 0.84 -5.90 -2.80
N ALA A 385 1.22 -6.87 -3.64
CA ALA A 385 0.99 -6.82 -5.09
C ALA A 385 -0.50 -6.73 -5.48
N LEU A 386 -1.43 -7.17 -4.61
CA LEU A 386 -2.87 -7.10 -4.89
C LEU A 386 -3.40 -5.67 -4.97
N THR A 387 -2.69 -4.69 -4.43
CA THR A 387 -3.04 -3.27 -4.57
C THR A 387 -3.00 -2.79 -6.03
N ALA A 388 -2.23 -3.46 -6.88
CA ALA A 388 -2.15 -3.19 -8.32
C ALA A 388 -3.15 -4.01 -9.17
N LEU A 389 -3.94 -4.89 -8.56
CA LEU A 389 -4.89 -5.76 -9.27
C LEU A 389 -6.23 -5.05 -9.46
N PRO A 390 -6.69 -4.81 -10.70
CA PRO A 390 -8.04 -4.35 -10.96
C PRO A 390 -9.04 -5.51 -10.80
N PHE A 391 -9.56 -5.72 -9.59
CA PHE A 391 -10.40 -6.87 -9.24
C PHE A 391 -11.63 -7.03 -10.14
N HIS A 392 -12.21 -5.94 -10.64
CA HIS A 392 -13.36 -5.97 -11.54
C HIS A 392 -13.08 -6.66 -12.89
N LEU A 393 -11.79 -6.83 -13.27
CA LEU A 393 -11.34 -7.58 -14.45
C LEU A 393 -11.08 -9.07 -14.17
N LEU A 394 -11.33 -9.56 -12.98
CA LEU A 394 -11.29 -10.99 -12.71
C LEU A 394 -12.42 -11.71 -13.48
N VAL A 395 -12.17 -12.96 -13.89
CA VAL A 395 -13.12 -13.77 -14.65
C VAL A 395 -13.65 -14.88 -13.75
N THR A 396 -14.96 -14.90 -13.54
CA THR A 396 -15.62 -15.77 -12.54
C THR A 396 -15.82 -17.21 -13.01
N GLU A 397 -15.75 -17.46 -14.31
CA GLU A 397 -15.94 -18.79 -14.91
C GLU A 397 -14.75 -19.11 -15.85
N LYS A 398 -14.44 -20.39 -15.97
CA LYS A 398 -13.35 -20.84 -16.85
C LYS A 398 -13.62 -20.42 -18.29
N PRO A 399 -12.75 -19.61 -18.93
CA PRO A 399 -12.96 -19.15 -20.30
C PRO A 399 -12.73 -20.29 -21.29
N GLN A 400 -13.37 -20.21 -22.46
CA GLN A 400 -13.18 -21.18 -23.54
C GLN A 400 -11.77 -21.10 -24.15
N ALA A 401 -11.17 -19.91 -24.18
CA ALA A 401 -9.80 -19.67 -24.62
C ALA A 401 -9.13 -18.67 -23.68
N ALA A 402 -7.84 -18.85 -23.44
CA ALA A 402 -7.05 -17.91 -22.64
C ALA A 402 -7.02 -16.52 -23.30
N ILE A 403 -6.80 -16.49 -24.60
CA ILE A 403 -6.83 -15.28 -25.44
C ILE A 403 -7.81 -15.54 -26.59
N PRO A 404 -8.90 -14.78 -26.70
CA PRO A 404 -9.84 -14.89 -27.82
C PRO A 404 -9.16 -14.60 -29.15
N ASP A 405 -9.66 -15.24 -30.22
CA ASP A 405 -9.13 -15.05 -31.59
C ASP A 405 -9.39 -13.64 -32.14
N LYS A 406 -10.46 -13.01 -31.68
CA LYS A 406 -10.85 -11.63 -32.01
C LYS A 406 -11.18 -10.85 -30.75
N LEU A 407 -11.02 -9.53 -30.81
CA LEU A 407 -11.28 -8.64 -29.65
C LEU A 407 -12.72 -8.72 -29.14
N GLU A 408 -13.70 -8.96 -30.03
CA GLU A 408 -15.11 -9.12 -29.65
C GLU A 408 -15.31 -10.29 -28.65
N GLY A 409 -14.45 -11.32 -28.72
CA GLY A 409 -14.50 -12.47 -27.81
C GLY A 409 -14.39 -12.12 -26.32
N TYR A 410 -13.73 -11.01 -25.99
CA TYR A 410 -13.65 -10.52 -24.61
C TYR A 410 -15.02 -10.08 -24.06
N ARG A 411 -15.98 -9.68 -24.92
CA ARG A 411 -17.33 -9.25 -24.49
C ARG A 411 -18.07 -10.33 -23.74
N ASN A 412 -17.89 -11.59 -24.12
CA ASN A 412 -18.62 -12.73 -23.56
C ASN A 412 -17.95 -13.35 -22.33
N ALA A 413 -16.81 -12.83 -21.89
CA ALA A 413 -16.16 -13.32 -20.68
C ALA A 413 -17.02 -13.04 -19.44
N ALA A 414 -17.00 -13.98 -18.50
CA ALA A 414 -17.74 -13.87 -17.23
C ALA A 414 -17.02 -12.96 -16.25
N TRP A 415 -16.90 -11.67 -16.60
CA TRP A 415 -16.23 -10.67 -15.77
C TRP A 415 -16.88 -10.54 -14.39
N LEU A 416 -16.09 -10.41 -13.33
CA LEU A 416 -16.60 -10.10 -11.98
C LEU A 416 -17.47 -8.84 -11.99
N LEU A 417 -17.11 -7.85 -12.82
CA LEU A 417 -17.88 -6.63 -13.04
C LEU A 417 -19.34 -6.90 -13.42
N ARG A 418 -19.67 -8.00 -14.12
CA ARG A 418 -21.06 -8.36 -14.46
C ARG A 418 -21.88 -8.75 -13.22
N ARG A 419 -21.22 -9.26 -12.19
CA ARG A 419 -21.88 -9.66 -10.93
C ARG A 419 -21.94 -8.50 -9.94
N GLN A 420 -20.84 -7.81 -9.71
CA GLN A 420 -20.65 -6.91 -8.56
C GLN A 420 -19.95 -5.60 -8.94
N ALA A 421 -20.33 -4.51 -8.27
CA ALA A 421 -19.49 -3.33 -8.25
C ALA A 421 -18.32 -3.55 -7.27
N VAL A 422 -17.15 -3.04 -7.61
CA VAL A 422 -15.95 -3.18 -6.79
C VAL A 422 -15.47 -1.81 -6.34
N SER A 423 -15.23 -1.67 -5.03
CA SER A 423 -14.57 -0.51 -4.43
C SER A 423 -13.34 -0.98 -3.66
N VAL A 424 -12.26 -0.25 -3.72
CA VAL A 424 -11.02 -0.53 -2.99
C VAL A 424 -10.95 0.34 -1.75
N LEU A 425 -10.69 -0.25 -0.60
CA LEU A 425 -10.48 0.47 0.65
C LEU A 425 -8.99 0.47 1.00
N PRO A 426 -8.42 1.62 1.38
CA PRO A 426 -7.02 1.70 1.82
C PRO A 426 -6.73 0.86 3.06
N SER A 427 -7.71 0.72 3.95
CA SER A 427 -7.67 -0.12 5.14
C SER A 427 -9.08 -0.41 5.66
N VAL A 428 -9.21 -1.40 6.53
CA VAL A 428 -10.50 -1.71 7.21
C VAL A 428 -11.02 -0.50 7.99
N ILE A 429 -10.13 0.19 8.68
CA ILE A 429 -10.45 1.35 9.52
C ILE A 429 -10.96 2.53 8.68
N SER A 430 -10.47 2.66 7.44
CA SER A 430 -10.92 3.71 6.52
C SER A 430 -12.44 3.68 6.33
N LEU A 431 -13.07 2.49 6.29
CA LEU A 431 -14.52 2.40 6.14
C LEU A 431 -15.27 3.10 7.28
N LYS A 432 -14.86 2.86 8.53
CA LYS A 432 -15.47 3.51 9.71
C LYS A 432 -15.36 5.03 9.62
N SER A 433 -14.18 5.52 9.31
CA SER A 433 -13.92 6.96 9.18
C SER A 433 -14.74 7.57 8.04
N LEU A 434 -14.70 6.97 6.86
CA LEU A 434 -15.43 7.48 5.69
C LEU A 434 -16.94 7.52 5.94
N ARG A 435 -17.52 6.51 6.61
CA ARG A 435 -18.96 6.46 6.92
C ARG A 435 -19.38 7.37 8.09
N ALA A 436 -18.50 7.59 9.06
CA ALA A 436 -18.77 8.54 10.15
C ALA A 436 -18.74 10.00 9.70
N PHE A 437 -17.85 10.35 8.79
CA PHE A 437 -17.68 11.71 8.26
C PHE A 437 -18.66 12.06 7.13
N ALA A 438 -19.34 11.09 6.51
CA ALA A 438 -20.26 11.31 5.40
C ALA A 438 -21.47 12.22 5.73
N ARG A 439 -21.69 12.56 6.99
CA ARG A 439 -22.89 13.30 7.46
C ARG A 439 -22.66 14.73 7.95
N LYS A 440 -21.42 15.22 8.03
CA LYS A 440 -21.12 16.56 8.54
C LYS A 440 -20.48 17.42 7.45
N ASP A 441 -21.17 18.49 7.06
CA ASP A 441 -20.69 19.58 6.20
C ASP A 441 -20.22 19.16 4.80
N GLN A 442 -21.17 18.82 3.92
CA GLN A 442 -20.89 18.70 2.48
C GLN A 442 -20.50 20.04 1.87
N GLY A 443 -19.66 20.04 0.86
CA GLY A 443 -19.32 21.24 0.08
C GLY A 443 -20.59 21.91 -0.46
N VAL A 444 -20.67 23.22 -0.33
CA VAL A 444 -21.84 24.02 -0.72
C VAL A 444 -22.00 24.08 -2.25
N LYS A 445 -20.84 23.95 -2.96
CA LYS A 445 -20.76 23.98 -4.42
C LYS A 445 -20.62 22.55 -4.97
N PRO A 446 -21.23 22.24 -6.13
CA PRO A 446 -21.24 20.89 -6.65
C PRO A 446 -19.84 20.41 -7.09
N MET A 447 -19.12 21.21 -7.89
CA MET A 447 -17.84 20.78 -8.49
C MET A 447 -16.93 21.95 -8.83
N THR A 448 -15.61 21.73 -8.76
CA THR A 448 -14.59 22.49 -9.50
C THR A 448 -13.74 21.51 -10.32
N GLY A 449 -13.30 21.96 -11.51
CA GLY A 449 -12.57 21.09 -12.43
C GLY A 449 -11.40 21.81 -13.13
N PHE A 450 -10.31 21.05 -13.38
CA PHE A 450 -9.09 21.50 -14.03
C PHE A 450 -8.78 20.58 -15.22
N GLY A 451 -8.75 21.13 -16.44
CA GLY A 451 -8.51 20.35 -17.67
C GLY A 451 -7.99 21.16 -18.85
N ASP A 452 -7.69 20.48 -19.95
CA ASP A 452 -7.05 21.05 -21.15
C ASP A 452 -5.86 21.98 -20.82
N PRO A 453 -4.93 21.57 -19.90
CA PRO A 453 -3.84 22.42 -19.48
C PRO A 453 -2.90 22.75 -20.65
N VAL A 454 -2.29 23.94 -20.62
CA VAL A 454 -1.31 24.39 -21.63
C VAL A 454 0.09 23.99 -21.20
N PHE A 455 0.67 23.00 -21.85
CA PHE A 455 2.03 22.55 -21.54
C PHE A 455 3.10 23.33 -22.31
N ASN A 456 2.79 23.80 -23.53
CA ASN A 456 3.69 24.62 -24.33
C ASN A 456 3.13 26.04 -24.49
N PRO A 457 3.67 27.02 -23.75
CA PRO A 457 3.19 28.43 -23.84
C PRO A 457 3.33 29.07 -25.22
N ALA A 458 4.24 28.55 -26.09
CA ALA A 458 4.46 29.03 -27.42
C ALA A 458 3.45 28.52 -28.48
N ALA A 459 2.60 27.57 -28.12
CA ALA A 459 1.54 27.04 -29.00
C ALA A 459 0.32 27.97 -28.92
N GLU A 460 0.13 28.83 -29.91
CA GLU A 460 -0.96 29.79 -29.96
C GLU A 460 -2.24 29.18 -30.57
N GLY A 461 -3.37 29.36 -29.89
CA GLY A 461 -4.75 29.28 -30.36
C GLY A 461 -5.48 27.94 -30.28
N PRO A 462 -6.84 27.96 -30.11
CA PRO A 462 -7.68 26.76 -30.03
C PRO A 462 -7.73 25.94 -31.33
N ALA A 463 -7.48 26.56 -32.49
CA ALA A 463 -7.49 25.91 -33.82
C ALA A 463 -6.27 25.02 -34.04
N ASP A 464 -5.09 25.41 -33.55
CA ASP A 464 -3.86 24.63 -33.68
C ASP A 464 -3.85 23.43 -32.73
N ARG A 465 -4.55 23.52 -31.60
CA ARG A 465 -4.70 22.42 -30.62
C ARG A 465 -5.54 21.27 -31.15
N ARG A 466 -6.60 21.55 -31.92
CA ARG A 466 -7.45 20.51 -32.58
C ARG A 466 -6.78 19.85 -33.78
N ALA A 467 -5.94 20.58 -34.52
CA ALA A 467 -5.20 20.00 -35.66
C ALA A 467 -4.09 19.03 -35.24
N ALA A 468 -3.55 19.17 -34.02
CA ALA A 468 -2.59 18.24 -33.45
C ALA A 468 -3.22 16.92 -32.94
N SER A 469 -4.55 16.86 -32.79
CA SER A 469 -5.31 15.72 -32.21
C SER A 469 -5.58 14.56 -33.16
N GLY A 470 -5.05 14.58 -34.39
CA GLY A 470 -5.23 13.48 -35.38
C GLY A 470 -4.55 12.16 -35.04
N LYS A 471 -3.92 12.02 -33.88
CA LYS A 471 -3.43 10.78 -33.32
C LYS A 471 -4.09 10.58 -31.95
N VAL A 472 -4.71 9.42 -31.74
CA VAL A 472 -5.24 8.98 -30.45
C VAL A 472 -4.23 9.29 -29.35
N ALA A 473 -4.50 10.34 -28.57
CA ALA A 473 -3.62 10.75 -27.48
C ALA A 473 -3.94 9.92 -26.24
N ALA A 474 -3.01 9.06 -25.84
CA ALA A 474 -3.06 8.47 -24.50
C ALA A 474 -2.65 9.57 -23.50
N ARG A 475 -3.34 9.65 -22.36
CA ARG A 475 -3.04 10.60 -21.26
C ARG A 475 -1.74 10.25 -20.50
N SER A 476 -0.80 9.53 -21.12
CA SER A 476 0.51 9.20 -20.59
C SER A 476 1.62 9.67 -21.54
N ILE A 477 2.77 9.95 -20.96
CA ILE A 477 3.99 10.14 -21.74
C ILE A 477 4.32 8.79 -22.39
N ALA A 478 4.36 8.73 -23.74
CA ALA A 478 4.93 7.57 -24.44
C ALA A 478 6.36 7.37 -23.91
N THR A 479 6.77 6.12 -23.74
CA THR A 479 8.07 5.70 -23.19
C THR A 479 9.26 6.30 -23.96
N ILE A 480 9.51 7.59 -23.74
CA ILE A 480 10.75 8.27 -24.15
C ILE A 480 11.72 8.05 -22.99
N ALA A 481 13.00 7.81 -23.30
CA ALA A 481 14.01 7.61 -22.27
C ALA A 481 14.10 8.84 -21.36
N TYR A 482 13.55 8.76 -20.19
CA TYR A 482 13.38 9.85 -19.19
C TYR A 482 14.68 10.49 -18.73
N THR A 483 15.84 9.94 -19.10
CA THR A 483 17.16 10.54 -18.92
C THR A 483 17.33 11.88 -19.64
N ASP A 484 16.48 12.17 -20.64
CA ASP A 484 16.62 13.36 -21.50
C ASP A 484 16.01 14.65 -20.91
N PHE A 485 15.20 14.53 -19.83
CA PHE A 485 14.52 15.69 -19.21
C PHE A 485 15.29 16.35 -18.06
N TRP A 486 16.57 15.99 -17.85
CA TRP A 486 17.36 16.49 -16.73
C TRP A 486 18.36 17.56 -17.14
N ARG A 487 18.26 18.75 -16.55
CA ARG A 487 19.27 19.81 -16.61
C ARG A 487 19.75 20.16 -15.19
N GLY A 488 20.93 19.68 -14.83
CA GLY A 488 21.53 20.01 -13.53
C GLY A 488 20.74 19.46 -12.34
N ALA A 489 20.37 20.31 -11.38
CA ALA A 489 19.66 19.92 -10.15
C ALA A 489 18.11 19.93 -10.27
N GLY A 490 17.51 20.20 -11.43
CA GLY A 490 16.06 20.31 -11.63
C GLY A 490 15.53 19.63 -12.89
N VAL A 491 14.20 19.48 -12.98
CA VAL A 491 13.48 18.93 -14.14
C VAL A 491 13.62 19.89 -15.34
N ASP A 492 13.97 19.39 -16.53
CA ASP A 492 13.95 20.19 -17.77
C ASP A 492 12.51 20.36 -18.27
N ARG A 493 11.84 21.40 -17.78
CA ARG A 493 10.42 21.70 -18.04
C ARG A 493 10.15 21.99 -19.51
N ALA A 494 11.10 22.59 -20.23
CA ALA A 494 10.92 22.89 -21.65
C ALA A 494 10.82 21.61 -22.49
N ARG A 495 11.62 20.60 -22.18
CA ARG A 495 11.52 19.27 -22.78
C ARG A 495 10.27 18.51 -22.33
N LEU A 496 9.94 18.58 -21.03
CA LEU A 496 8.71 17.98 -20.50
C LEU A 496 7.47 18.57 -21.20
N ALA A 497 7.42 19.89 -21.36
CA ALA A 497 6.37 20.60 -22.07
C ALA A 497 6.20 20.16 -23.54
N GLN A 498 7.30 19.82 -24.21
CA GLN A 498 7.29 19.31 -25.59
C GLN A 498 6.86 17.84 -25.66
N ALA A 499 7.09 17.07 -24.60
CA ALA A 499 6.76 15.64 -24.54
C ALA A 499 5.31 15.38 -24.12
N LEU A 500 4.65 16.32 -23.42
CA LEU A 500 3.26 16.18 -22.99
C LEU A 500 2.32 16.58 -24.14
N PRO A 501 1.53 15.63 -24.69
CA PRO A 501 0.52 15.97 -25.70
C PRO A 501 -0.60 16.82 -25.10
N GLN A 502 -1.15 17.73 -25.89
CA GLN A 502 -2.34 18.48 -25.49
C GLN A 502 -3.56 17.54 -25.37
N LEU A 503 -4.49 17.90 -24.47
CA LEU A 503 -5.66 17.08 -24.12
C LEU A 503 -6.98 17.86 -24.34
N PRO A 504 -7.31 18.34 -25.55
CA PRO A 504 -8.48 19.18 -25.79
C PRO A 504 -9.81 18.49 -25.42
N ASP A 505 -9.88 17.16 -25.53
CA ASP A 505 -11.06 16.37 -25.19
C ASP A 505 -11.45 16.47 -23.71
N THR A 506 -10.49 16.84 -22.84
CA THR A 506 -10.74 17.01 -21.41
C THR A 506 -11.58 18.24 -21.09
N ALA A 507 -11.58 19.26 -21.96
CA ALA A 507 -12.50 20.40 -21.84
C ALA A 507 -13.95 19.96 -22.07
N ASP A 508 -14.20 19.13 -23.09
CA ASP A 508 -15.54 18.60 -23.38
C ASP A 508 -16.02 17.67 -22.26
N GLU A 509 -15.12 16.83 -21.72
CA GLU A 509 -15.36 15.97 -20.56
C GLU A 509 -15.81 16.77 -19.34
N LEU A 510 -15.03 17.77 -18.95
CA LEU A 510 -15.33 18.60 -17.78
C LEU A 510 -16.64 19.38 -17.94
N ASN A 511 -16.87 19.98 -19.12
CA ASN A 511 -18.10 20.72 -19.39
C ASN A 511 -19.35 19.81 -19.39
N ALA A 512 -19.23 18.55 -19.84
CA ALA A 512 -20.31 17.59 -19.78
C ALA A 512 -20.64 17.19 -18.32
N VAL A 513 -19.62 16.86 -17.54
CA VAL A 513 -19.78 16.49 -16.12
C VAL A 513 -20.32 17.69 -15.33
N ALA A 514 -19.79 18.90 -15.53
CA ALA A 514 -20.24 20.11 -14.87
C ALA A 514 -21.76 20.33 -15.07
N ARG A 515 -22.25 20.18 -16.30
CA ARG A 515 -23.69 20.26 -16.60
C ARG A 515 -24.52 19.19 -15.89
N ASP A 516 -23.98 17.99 -15.72
CA ASP A 516 -24.70 16.90 -15.06
C ASP A 516 -24.78 17.12 -13.56
N VAL A 517 -23.76 17.69 -12.94
CA VAL A 517 -23.78 17.99 -11.49
C VAL A 517 -24.27 19.40 -11.15
N GLY A 518 -24.55 20.24 -12.16
CA GLY A 518 -25.06 21.60 -11.96
C GLY A 518 -23.98 22.60 -11.52
N ALA A 519 -22.73 22.42 -11.92
CA ALA A 519 -21.65 23.33 -11.64
C ALA A 519 -21.68 24.55 -12.60
N GLY A 520 -21.26 25.71 -12.12
CA GLY A 520 -21.15 26.93 -12.94
C GLY A 520 -19.86 26.97 -13.77
N ASP A 521 -19.88 27.69 -14.90
CA ASP A 521 -18.71 27.81 -15.79
C ASP A 521 -17.49 28.44 -15.07
N VAL A 522 -17.71 29.29 -14.07
CA VAL A 522 -16.68 29.94 -13.27
C VAL A 522 -15.90 28.97 -12.37
N ASP A 523 -16.42 27.78 -12.15
CA ASP A 523 -15.80 26.75 -11.33
C ASP A 523 -15.00 25.73 -12.20
N ILE A 524 -14.97 25.92 -13.54
CA ILE A 524 -14.28 25.07 -14.50
C ILE A 524 -13.09 25.83 -15.09
N HIS A 525 -11.90 25.35 -14.78
CA HIS A 525 -10.63 25.98 -15.15
C HIS A 525 -9.99 25.24 -16.34
N LEU A 526 -9.92 25.88 -17.49
CA LEU A 526 -9.41 25.32 -18.73
C LEU A 526 -8.24 26.14 -19.28
N GLY A 527 -7.43 25.53 -20.12
CA GLY A 527 -6.30 26.20 -20.75
C GLY A 527 -5.32 26.71 -19.70
N ARG A 528 -4.85 27.95 -19.84
CA ARG A 528 -3.90 28.55 -18.90
C ARG A 528 -4.44 28.71 -17.48
N ASP A 529 -5.76 28.73 -17.31
CA ASP A 529 -6.39 28.80 -15.97
C ASP A 529 -6.34 27.47 -15.22
N ALA A 530 -6.12 26.36 -15.90
CA ALA A 530 -5.86 25.04 -15.28
C ALA A 530 -4.43 24.99 -14.70
N SER A 531 -4.11 25.88 -13.77
CA SER A 531 -2.77 26.08 -13.19
C SER A 531 -2.74 25.79 -11.69
N GLU A 532 -1.55 25.53 -11.14
CA GLU A 532 -1.37 25.36 -9.69
C GLU A 532 -1.73 26.63 -8.92
N THR A 533 -1.42 27.81 -9.49
CA THR A 533 -1.78 29.09 -8.89
C THR A 533 -3.29 29.20 -8.69
N THR A 534 -4.09 28.88 -9.70
CA THR A 534 -5.55 28.88 -9.63
C THR A 534 -6.04 27.87 -8.59
N LEU A 535 -5.52 26.64 -8.64
CA LEU A 535 -5.87 25.59 -7.70
C LEU A 535 -5.57 25.96 -6.24
N LYS A 536 -4.34 26.43 -5.96
CA LYS A 536 -3.89 26.73 -4.60
C LYS A 536 -4.59 27.97 -4.00
N ARG A 537 -5.15 28.85 -4.84
CA ARG A 537 -5.94 30.02 -4.41
C ARG A 537 -7.43 29.73 -4.28
N ALA A 538 -7.92 28.66 -4.90
CA ALA A 538 -9.34 28.31 -4.86
C ALA A 538 -9.77 27.87 -3.44
N ALA A 539 -11.00 28.20 -3.08
CA ALA A 539 -11.61 27.76 -1.82
C ALA A 539 -12.11 26.30 -1.93
N LEU A 540 -11.17 25.36 -2.11
CA LEU A 540 -11.44 23.95 -2.46
C LEU A 540 -12.36 23.23 -1.46
N ALA A 541 -12.35 23.62 -0.18
CA ALA A 541 -13.22 23.06 0.84
C ALA A 541 -14.72 23.32 0.62
N GLN A 542 -15.09 24.22 -0.31
CA GLN A 542 -16.49 24.50 -0.65
C GLN A 542 -17.06 23.52 -1.68
N TYR A 543 -16.24 22.68 -2.34
CA TYR A 543 -16.67 21.83 -3.43
C TYR A 543 -16.84 20.38 -2.99
N SER A 544 -17.98 19.78 -3.38
CA SER A 544 -18.26 18.36 -3.16
C SER A 544 -17.43 17.48 -4.11
N ILE A 545 -17.16 17.94 -5.33
CA ILE A 545 -16.36 17.23 -6.33
C ILE A 545 -15.20 18.09 -6.77
N ILE A 546 -13.99 17.49 -6.80
CA ILE A 546 -12.81 18.12 -7.39
C ILE A 546 -12.33 17.20 -8.51
N TYR A 547 -12.21 17.77 -9.73
CA TYR A 547 -11.96 16.99 -10.93
C TYR A 547 -10.69 17.43 -11.63
N PHE A 548 -9.77 16.49 -11.87
CA PHE A 548 -8.56 16.69 -12.66
C PHE A 548 -8.63 15.83 -13.92
N ALA A 549 -8.63 16.48 -15.08
CA ALA A 549 -8.57 15.84 -16.39
C ALA A 549 -7.27 16.25 -17.09
N THR A 550 -6.16 15.55 -16.79
CA THR A 550 -4.82 15.91 -17.18
C THR A 550 -3.88 14.71 -17.26
N HIS A 551 -2.58 14.92 -17.42
CA HIS A 551 -1.55 13.87 -17.31
C HIS A 551 -1.19 13.57 -15.88
N GLY A 552 -1.12 12.27 -15.53
CA GLY A 552 -0.51 11.76 -14.30
C GLY A 552 0.92 11.30 -14.55
N LEU A 553 1.83 11.67 -13.66
CA LEU A 553 3.25 11.30 -13.69
C LEU A 553 3.56 10.46 -12.46
N VAL A 554 4.26 9.34 -12.65
CA VAL A 554 4.67 8.45 -11.56
C VAL A 554 6.07 8.83 -11.07
N ALA A 555 6.36 8.63 -9.79
CA ALA A 555 7.70 8.83 -9.24
C ALA A 555 8.73 7.98 -10.01
N GLY A 556 9.79 8.63 -10.48
CA GLY A 556 10.83 7.99 -11.30
C GLY A 556 10.53 7.94 -12.81
N ASP A 557 9.34 8.30 -13.26
CA ASP A 557 9.02 8.49 -14.67
C ASP A 557 9.85 9.64 -15.27
N VAL A 558 10.11 10.65 -14.45
CA VAL A 558 10.98 11.78 -14.78
C VAL A 558 12.13 11.79 -13.78
N LYS A 559 13.37 11.78 -14.26
CA LYS A 559 14.56 11.83 -13.39
C LYS A 559 14.55 13.13 -12.59
N GLY A 560 14.54 13.03 -11.25
CA GLY A 560 14.43 14.16 -10.33
C GLY A 560 13.01 14.40 -9.81
N LEU A 561 11.99 13.77 -10.40
CA LEU A 561 10.67 13.70 -9.80
C LEU A 561 10.68 12.58 -8.76
N GLY A 562 10.90 12.96 -7.50
CA GLY A 562 10.97 12.01 -6.37
C GLY A 562 9.61 11.49 -5.91
N GLU A 563 8.51 12.06 -6.42
CA GLU A 563 7.14 11.74 -6.03
C GLU A 563 6.16 11.89 -7.20
N PRO A 564 5.02 11.16 -7.19
CA PRO A 564 4.02 11.26 -8.25
C PRO A 564 3.36 12.65 -8.26
N SER A 565 2.94 13.11 -9.45
CA SER A 565 2.36 14.43 -9.64
C SER A 565 1.28 14.45 -10.74
N LEU A 566 0.48 15.51 -10.76
CA LEU A 566 -0.40 15.89 -11.88
C LEU A 566 0.24 17.04 -12.64
N ALA A 567 0.25 16.95 -13.98
CA ALA A 567 0.72 18.02 -14.81
C ALA A 567 -0.41 19.06 -15.02
N LEU A 568 -0.19 20.29 -14.59
CA LEU A 568 -1.05 21.45 -14.84
C LEU A 568 -0.41 22.37 -15.87
N SER A 569 -1.05 23.49 -16.17
CA SER A 569 -0.51 24.44 -17.14
C SER A 569 0.84 24.97 -16.67
N ILE A 570 1.84 24.85 -17.52
CA ILE A 570 3.20 25.27 -17.22
C ILE A 570 3.28 26.81 -17.33
N PRO A 571 3.64 27.54 -16.27
CA PRO A 571 3.73 28.97 -16.29
C PRO A 571 4.93 29.46 -17.13
N ASP A 572 4.83 30.63 -17.71
CA ASP A 572 5.94 31.25 -18.45
C ASP A 572 7.17 31.50 -17.57
N GLN A 573 6.94 31.80 -16.28
CA GLN A 573 7.98 31.94 -15.26
C GLN A 573 7.62 31.05 -14.05
N PRO A 574 8.33 29.95 -13.82
CA PRO A 574 8.10 29.08 -12.67
C PRO A 574 8.40 29.81 -11.35
N SER A 575 7.61 29.47 -10.33
CA SER A 575 7.77 29.96 -8.96
C SER A 575 7.64 28.79 -7.97
N GLU A 576 7.93 29.04 -6.69
CA GLU A 576 7.66 28.05 -5.64
C GLU A 576 6.16 27.72 -5.48
N LEU A 577 5.28 28.61 -5.90
CA LEU A 577 3.84 28.42 -5.84
C LEU A 577 3.30 27.67 -7.05
N ASP A 578 3.93 27.83 -8.21
CA ASP A 578 3.46 27.27 -9.48
C ASP A 578 4.66 26.92 -10.36
N ASP A 579 4.83 25.64 -10.57
CA ASP A 579 5.87 25.12 -11.46
C ASP A 579 5.29 24.19 -12.55
N GLY A 580 3.96 24.06 -12.57
CA GLY A 580 3.20 23.23 -13.51
C GLY A 580 3.10 21.76 -13.10
N LEU A 581 3.66 21.34 -11.95
CA LEU A 581 3.65 19.97 -11.47
C LEU A 581 3.08 19.89 -10.05
N LEU A 582 1.80 19.63 -9.91
CA LEU A 582 1.17 19.44 -8.61
C LEU A 582 1.60 18.10 -8.00
N THR A 583 2.60 18.15 -7.13
CA THR A 583 3.20 16.97 -6.48
C THR A 583 2.33 16.41 -5.35
N ALA A 584 2.58 15.14 -4.98
CA ALA A 584 1.90 14.49 -3.87
C ALA A 584 2.04 15.27 -2.56
N SER A 585 3.22 15.85 -2.30
CA SER A 585 3.48 16.69 -1.12
C SER A 585 2.66 17.97 -1.13
N GLU A 586 2.45 18.59 -2.28
CA GLU A 586 1.61 19.79 -2.43
C GLU A 586 0.14 19.48 -2.32
N VAL A 587 -0.33 18.38 -2.94
CA VAL A 587 -1.69 17.87 -2.74
C VAL A 587 -2.00 17.68 -1.26
N ALA A 588 -1.07 17.10 -0.50
CA ALA A 588 -1.25 16.91 0.95
C ALA A 588 -1.39 18.23 1.73
N GLN A 589 -0.99 19.36 1.15
CA GLN A 589 -1.16 20.68 1.76
C GLN A 589 -2.50 21.35 1.42
N LEU A 590 -3.25 20.85 0.45
CA LEU A 590 -4.56 21.37 0.10
C LEU A 590 -5.56 21.15 1.26
N LYS A 591 -6.59 21.99 1.31
CA LYS A 591 -7.69 21.87 2.28
C LYS A 591 -8.95 21.51 1.50
N LEU A 592 -9.28 20.22 1.46
CA LEU A 592 -10.44 19.70 0.77
C LEU A 592 -11.53 19.35 1.79
N ASN A 593 -12.77 19.30 1.31
CA ASN A 593 -13.92 18.68 1.97
C ASN A 593 -14.75 17.96 0.91
N ALA A 594 -14.05 17.25 0.04
CA ALA A 594 -14.63 16.68 -1.17
C ALA A 594 -15.21 15.28 -0.91
N ASP A 595 -16.46 15.07 -1.33
CA ASP A 595 -17.05 13.75 -1.36
C ASP A 595 -16.37 12.86 -2.40
N TRP A 596 -15.88 13.47 -3.49
CA TRP A 596 -15.22 12.76 -4.56
C TRP A 596 -14.12 13.59 -5.23
N VAL A 597 -12.93 13.03 -5.35
CA VAL A 597 -11.87 13.54 -6.23
C VAL A 597 -11.75 12.61 -7.43
N VAL A 598 -11.88 13.17 -8.61
CA VAL A 598 -11.78 12.44 -9.88
C VAL A 598 -10.42 12.74 -10.50
N LEU A 599 -9.61 11.70 -10.68
CA LEU A 599 -8.32 11.76 -11.35
C LEU A 599 -8.43 11.07 -12.71
N SER A 600 -9.01 11.79 -13.68
CA SER A 600 -9.05 11.37 -15.08
C SER A 600 -7.66 11.57 -15.73
N ALA A 601 -6.67 10.87 -15.17
CA ALA A 601 -5.25 10.99 -15.50
C ALA A 601 -4.60 9.60 -15.46
N CYS A 602 -3.49 9.39 -16.16
CA CYS A 602 -2.88 8.07 -16.27
C CYS A 602 -2.14 7.62 -15.02
N ASN A 603 -2.16 6.30 -14.76
CA ASN A 603 -1.35 5.64 -13.72
C ASN A 603 -1.47 6.25 -12.31
N THR A 604 -2.60 6.84 -11.97
CA THR A 604 -2.79 7.53 -10.68
C THR A 604 -2.81 6.57 -9.48
N ILE A 605 -2.88 5.25 -9.72
CA ILE A 605 -2.79 4.20 -8.70
C ILE A 605 -1.42 3.47 -8.70
N ALA A 606 -0.52 3.77 -9.64
CA ALA A 606 0.75 3.05 -9.76
C ALA A 606 1.69 3.29 -8.56
N GLY A 607 2.31 2.23 -8.04
CA GLY A 607 3.32 2.32 -6.98
C GLY A 607 4.71 2.67 -7.52
N ASP A 608 5.57 3.23 -6.67
CA ASP A 608 6.91 3.72 -7.01
C ASP A 608 7.90 2.62 -7.48
N LYS A 609 7.57 1.33 -7.28
CA LYS A 609 8.40 0.18 -7.69
C LYS A 609 7.51 -1.03 -7.99
N PRO A 610 7.94 -1.98 -8.86
CA PRO A 610 7.26 -3.27 -9.02
C PRO A 610 7.14 -3.98 -7.67
N GLY A 611 5.90 -4.26 -7.22
CA GLY A 611 5.62 -4.89 -5.93
C GLY A 611 5.51 -3.93 -4.73
N ALA A 612 5.69 -2.61 -4.92
CA ALA A 612 5.32 -1.61 -3.92
C ALA A 612 3.79 -1.46 -3.82
N GLU A 613 3.30 -0.97 -2.69
CA GLU A 613 1.89 -0.63 -2.52
C GLU A 613 1.44 0.34 -3.63
N ALA A 614 0.52 -0.11 -4.49
CA ALA A 614 0.05 0.65 -5.65
C ALA A 614 -0.92 1.79 -5.30
N LEU A 615 -1.37 1.92 -4.05
CA LEU A 615 -1.99 3.15 -3.57
C LEU A 615 -0.90 4.23 -3.48
N SER A 616 -0.63 4.84 -4.64
CA SER A 616 0.45 5.80 -4.85
C SER A 616 0.43 6.94 -3.83
N GLY A 617 1.55 7.58 -3.64
CA GLY A 617 1.65 8.79 -2.83
C GLY A 617 0.58 9.82 -3.18
N LEU A 618 0.22 9.94 -4.47
CA LEU A 618 -0.77 10.89 -4.95
C LEU A 618 -2.20 10.60 -4.41
N ALA A 619 -2.70 9.37 -4.56
CA ALA A 619 -4.02 9.00 -4.07
C ALA A 619 -4.13 9.17 -2.53
N ARG A 620 -3.08 8.80 -1.81
CA ARG A 620 -3.01 9.03 -0.35
C ARG A 620 -3.05 10.51 -0.02
N SER A 621 -2.33 11.34 -0.77
CA SER A 621 -2.28 12.78 -0.52
C SER A 621 -3.65 13.44 -0.65
N PHE A 622 -4.51 12.98 -1.57
CA PHE A 622 -5.89 13.45 -1.67
C PHE A 622 -6.76 13.04 -0.48
N PHE A 623 -6.62 11.81 0.03
CA PHE A 623 -7.28 11.43 1.29
C PHE A 623 -6.83 12.30 2.47
N TYR A 624 -5.55 12.68 2.52
CA TYR A 624 -5.02 13.63 3.51
C TYR A 624 -5.60 15.01 3.40
N ALA A 625 -5.69 15.45 2.16
CA ALA A 625 -6.24 16.75 1.88
C ALA A 625 -7.74 16.85 2.26
N GLY A 626 -8.45 15.71 2.45
CA GLY A 626 -9.85 15.65 2.89
C GLY A 626 -10.80 15.07 1.86
N ALA A 627 -10.34 14.27 0.89
CA ALA A 627 -11.20 13.51 -0.02
C ALA A 627 -11.79 12.28 0.68
N ARG A 628 -13.07 11.96 0.41
CA ARG A 628 -13.76 10.75 0.93
C ARG A 628 -13.72 9.58 -0.02
N ALA A 629 -13.68 9.84 -1.31
CA ALA A 629 -13.53 8.85 -2.36
C ALA A 629 -12.68 9.40 -3.50
N LEU A 630 -12.01 8.49 -4.23
CA LEU A 630 -11.22 8.83 -5.41
C LEU A 630 -11.65 7.95 -6.58
N LEU A 631 -11.77 8.54 -7.77
CA LEU A 631 -11.72 7.80 -9.03
C LEU A 631 -10.30 7.90 -9.58
N VAL A 632 -9.66 6.77 -9.78
CA VAL A 632 -8.25 6.67 -10.19
C VAL A 632 -8.08 5.69 -11.35
N SER A 633 -6.99 5.77 -12.09
CA SER A 633 -6.69 4.85 -13.18
C SER A 633 -5.55 3.88 -12.85
N HIS A 634 -5.67 2.65 -13.31
CA HIS A 634 -4.67 1.59 -13.17
C HIS A 634 -3.57 1.62 -14.24
N TRP A 635 -3.85 2.18 -15.41
CA TRP A 635 -2.93 2.29 -16.55
C TRP A 635 -3.24 3.54 -17.37
N ALA A 636 -2.47 3.75 -18.43
CA ALA A 636 -2.67 4.84 -19.37
C ALA A 636 -4.03 4.72 -20.07
N VAL A 637 -4.89 5.71 -19.94
CA VAL A 637 -6.26 5.69 -20.43
C VAL A 637 -6.32 6.33 -21.81
N ASP A 638 -7.05 5.68 -22.74
CA ASP A 638 -7.44 6.27 -24.02
C ASP A 638 -8.37 7.47 -23.74
N SER A 639 -8.12 8.62 -24.37
CA SER A 639 -8.82 9.86 -24.03
C SER A 639 -10.32 9.81 -24.32
N GLU A 640 -10.72 9.19 -25.42
CA GLU A 640 -12.13 9.00 -25.80
C GLU A 640 -12.82 8.04 -24.80
N ALA A 641 -12.13 6.94 -24.45
CA ALA A 641 -12.64 5.99 -23.47
C ALA A 641 -12.81 6.63 -22.08
N ALA A 642 -11.84 7.44 -21.64
CA ALA A 642 -11.94 8.15 -20.38
C ALA A 642 -13.17 9.08 -20.35
N THR A 643 -13.29 9.94 -21.34
CA THR A 643 -14.41 10.88 -21.49
C THR A 643 -15.75 10.15 -21.50
N ARG A 644 -15.86 9.06 -22.25
CA ARG A 644 -17.10 8.28 -22.33
C ARG A 644 -17.46 7.59 -21.00
N LEU A 645 -16.50 7.03 -20.32
CA LEU A 645 -16.71 6.34 -19.02
C LEU A 645 -17.13 7.33 -17.94
N THR A 646 -16.42 8.46 -17.81
CA THR A 646 -16.69 9.45 -16.78
C THR A 646 -18.01 10.17 -17.02
N THR A 647 -18.28 10.67 -18.23
CA THR A 647 -19.55 11.34 -18.54
C THR A 647 -20.74 10.39 -18.37
N SER A 648 -20.62 9.12 -18.78
CA SER A 648 -21.67 8.10 -18.56
C SER A 648 -21.90 7.86 -17.06
N THR A 649 -20.83 7.82 -16.25
CA THR A 649 -20.95 7.63 -14.80
C THR A 649 -21.72 8.78 -14.14
N PHE A 650 -21.39 10.03 -14.50
CA PHE A 650 -22.05 11.21 -13.94
C PHE A 650 -23.51 11.36 -14.44
N ALA A 651 -23.77 11.04 -15.71
CA ALA A 651 -25.12 10.99 -16.24
C ALA A 651 -26.02 9.97 -15.49
N LEU A 652 -25.48 8.79 -15.12
CA LEU A 652 -26.19 7.81 -14.29
C LEU A 652 -26.47 8.34 -12.90
N LEU A 653 -25.49 9.00 -12.25
CA LEU A 653 -25.68 9.59 -10.92
C LEU A 653 -26.74 10.69 -10.91
N LYS A 654 -26.81 11.48 -11.98
CA LYS A 654 -27.86 12.51 -12.16
C LYS A 654 -29.24 11.91 -12.36
N ASN A 655 -29.36 10.91 -13.23
CA ASN A 655 -30.64 10.36 -13.67
C ASN A 655 -31.25 9.36 -12.67
N GLU A 656 -30.44 8.77 -11.81
CA GLU A 656 -30.84 7.79 -10.82
C GLU A 656 -30.40 8.22 -9.40
N PRO A 657 -31.10 9.16 -8.77
CA PRO A 657 -30.78 9.56 -7.41
C PRO A 657 -30.82 8.37 -6.46
N GLY A 658 -29.71 8.12 -5.76
CA GLY A 658 -29.55 6.97 -4.86
C GLY A 658 -28.79 5.78 -5.44
N ILE A 659 -28.38 5.82 -6.72
CA ILE A 659 -27.38 4.90 -7.21
C ILE A 659 -26.01 5.24 -6.58
N GLY A 660 -25.29 4.26 -6.03
CA GLY A 660 -23.96 4.46 -5.52
C GLY A 660 -22.93 4.74 -6.63
N ARG A 661 -21.85 5.44 -6.29
CA ARG A 661 -20.74 5.76 -7.25
C ARG A 661 -20.16 4.49 -7.88
N ALA A 662 -19.97 3.44 -7.06
CA ALA A 662 -19.45 2.15 -7.53
C ALA A 662 -20.40 1.49 -8.54
N GLN A 663 -21.71 1.54 -8.30
CA GLN A 663 -22.72 1.00 -9.21
C GLN A 663 -22.85 1.83 -10.50
N ALA A 664 -22.77 3.16 -10.40
CA ALA A 664 -22.76 4.03 -11.58
C ALA A 664 -21.54 3.76 -12.48
N LEU A 665 -20.35 3.69 -11.90
CA LEU A 665 -19.11 3.35 -12.62
C LEU A 665 -19.21 1.95 -13.27
N ARG A 666 -19.66 0.96 -12.50
CA ARG A 666 -19.90 -0.41 -13.02
C ARG A 666 -20.81 -0.41 -14.24
N ARG A 667 -21.92 0.30 -14.19
CA ARG A 667 -22.90 0.35 -15.29
C ARG A 667 -22.34 1.10 -16.50
N ALA A 668 -21.59 2.16 -16.31
CA ALA A 668 -20.88 2.87 -17.38
C ALA A 668 -19.87 1.94 -18.08
N MET A 669 -19.08 1.18 -17.31
CA MET A 669 -18.16 0.17 -17.86
C MET A 669 -18.87 -0.93 -18.63
N LEU A 670 -20.00 -1.45 -18.10
CA LEU A 670 -20.79 -2.49 -18.80
C LEU A 670 -21.41 -1.95 -20.08
N THR A 671 -21.93 -0.73 -20.09
CA THR A 671 -22.46 -0.08 -21.31
C THR A 671 -21.37 0.08 -22.35
N TYR A 672 -20.15 0.41 -21.95
CA TYR A 672 -19.01 0.51 -22.85
C TYR A 672 -18.61 -0.87 -23.41
N LEU A 673 -18.45 -1.88 -22.54
CA LEU A 673 -18.12 -3.26 -22.90
C LEU A 673 -19.14 -3.87 -23.88
N ASP A 674 -20.43 -3.63 -23.65
CA ASP A 674 -21.52 -4.23 -24.42
C ASP A 674 -21.80 -3.48 -25.74
N ASP A 675 -21.22 -2.30 -25.94
CA ASP A 675 -21.32 -1.55 -27.19
C ASP A 675 -20.58 -2.27 -28.34
N ALA A 676 -21.37 -2.78 -29.29
CA ALA A 676 -20.88 -3.53 -30.44
C ALA A 676 -20.43 -2.65 -31.63
N SER A 677 -20.48 -1.33 -31.52
CA SER A 677 -20.10 -0.39 -32.58
C SER A 677 -18.64 -0.53 -33.01
N SER A 678 -17.77 -0.97 -32.09
CA SER A 678 -16.37 -1.26 -32.36
C SER A 678 -15.90 -2.54 -31.64
N PRO A 679 -15.12 -3.41 -32.30
CA PRO A 679 -14.46 -4.56 -31.66
C PRO A 679 -13.58 -4.16 -30.44
N ARG A 680 -12.94 -2.99 -30.49
CA ARG A 680 -12.08 -2.46 -29.44
C ARG A 680 -12.82 -2.22 -28.13
N ASN A 681 -14.13 -1.94 -28.18
CA ASN A 681 -14.94 -1.68 -26.98
C ASN A 681 -15.04 -2.90 -26.06
N ALA A 682 -14.86 -4.10 -26.59
CA ALA A 682 -14.84 -5.35 -25.81
C ALA A 682 -13.52 -5.55 -25.04
N TYR A 683 -12.42 -4.90 -25.46
CA TYR A 683 -11.10 -5.12 -24.89
C TYR A 683 -10.96 -4.46 -23.50
N PRO A 684 -10.51 -5.18 -22.45
CA PRO A 684 -10.56 -4.69 -21.07
C PRO A 684 -9.75 -3.42 -20.83
N ALA A 685 -8.70 -3.15 -21.61
CA ALA A 685 -7.93 -1.93 -21.47
C ALA A 685 -8.74 -0.65 -21.79
N MET A 686 -9.84 -0.77 -22.56
CA MET A 686 -10.68 0.38 -22.95
C MET A 686 -11.73 0.74 -21.90
N TRP A 687 -12.41 -0.24 -21.32
CA TRP A 687 -13.53 -0.02 -20.42
C TRP A 687 -13.20 -0.18 -18.93
N GLY A 688 -12.08 -0.82 -18.60
CA GLY A 688 -11.69 -1.18 -17.24
C GLY A 688 -10.59 -0.36 -16.58
N PRO A 689 -10.16 0.81 -17.08
CA PRO A 689 -9.00 1.50 -16.48
C PRO A 689 -9.27 2.09 -15.11
N PHE A 690 -10.50 2.46 -14.80
CA PHE A 690 -10.83 3.17 -13.59
C PHE A 690 -11.16 2.24 -12.42
N ALA A 691 -10.77 2.69 -11.22
CA ALA A 691 -11.13 2.08 -9.96
C ALA A 691 -11.64 3.15 -8.99
N LEU A 692 -12.65 2.79 -8.22
CA LEU A 692 -13.14 3.60 -7.11
C LEU A 692 -12.40 3.20 -5.84
N ILE A 693 -11.75 4.18 -5.18
CA ILE A 693 -11.10 4.00 -3.89
C ILE A 693 -11.87 4.80 -2.84
N GLY A 694 -12.22 4.16 -1.73
CA GLY A 694 -13.01 4.76 -0.67
C GLY A 694 -14.48 4.36 -0.70
N GLU A 695 -15.37 5.25 -0.25
CA GLU A 695 -16.81 4.96 -0.15
C GLU A 695 -17.48 4.94 -1.53
N GLY A 696 -18.06 3.80 -1.89
CA GLY A 696 -18.69 3.58 -3.19
C GLY A 696 -20.22 3.76 -3.20
N ASP A 697 -20.87 3.63 -2.05
CA ASP A 697 -22.33 3.67 -1.93
C ASP A 697 -22.79 4.99 -1.30
N VAL A 698 -23.93 5.49 -1.77
CA VAL A 698 -24.63 6.63 -1.15
C VAL A 698 -25.46 6.08 0.01
N ARG A 699 -25.30 6.65 1.19
CA ARG A 699 -26.20 6.40 2.35
C ARG A 699 -26.92 7.67 2.76
#